data_49e0a1c7691e4b910b1b3d31466a68c2
#
_entry.id   49e0a1c7691e4b910b1b3d31466a68c2
#
_cell.length_a   1.000
_cell.length_b   1.000
_cell.length_c   1.000
_cell.angle_alpha   90.00
_cell.angle_beta   90.00
_cell.angle_gamma   90.00
#
_symmetry.space_group_name_H-M   'P 1'
#
loop_
_entity.id
_entity.type
_entity.pdbx_description
1 polymer ?
#
loop_
_entity_poly.entity_id
_entity_poly.type
_entity_poly.pdbx_seq_one_letter_code
_entity_poly.pdbx_strand_id
1 'polypeptide(L)'
;MANNPPGIPPGDEGSYTGENIKVLEGLEAVRLRPAMYIGSTGEMGLHHLVYEVVDNSVDEALAGYARKIDVTVHVDNSVTVVDDGRGIPVDMMTLPTGEIMPAVQVVLTKLHAGGKFDSSTYKVSGGLHGVGVSCVNALSEELEVEIWRPEKPGEPSRTYEQSYSKGIPTSVLQMTGTSKKRGTKVHFLPDKTIFTTTEFNYDTLAQRLREMAFLNKGLEITLTDERTADPKTGEARRTEFRYAGGIAEFIKHLNRGKQVLHDKPIVMEAMRDGVDIDIALQYNDSYADSVFSFANNINTVDGGTHLSGFRTALTRTINAIGQSMGLFKDVKENLTGDDVREGLVAVISVKLPQPQFEGQTKGKLNSDIAGIVQAFVNERLGMFLEQNPPVAKKIINKAIEAARAREAARNARDLTRRKGALDGGGLPGKLADCSERNPDRCELYLVEGESAGGTAKQGRDRRFQAILPLKGKILNVEKARYDKMLGHEEIRAMITALGCGIGKDDFDATRLRYGKIILMTDADVDGSHIRTLLLTFFFRHMNELIKRDHVYIAQPPLYKIKKGRFEQYIKDDREFVKVMVKRAAEGMIVRHGESASRIEGADLTRFMGTLNEYLGFAEKVDKRIRNEKLTELLARAELTHRTDFASDANGKVPQKIVDLHSQLVELAGDLQIKVSKPVEDEEHHTWSICFTDTQGAERCIDWTLASSPAFRQMMSKYSLIREFLEPPFLVEYAKKSGADVVAAEAAADEAEEHEGEREEAKDDARTARRVARALREPVEKQTARELFEYIVEQGKKDYSVQRYKGLGEMTSTQLWETTMDPERRTLLSVKLEDIAETETIFTTLMGEDVEARRKFIQDNALDVKNLDI
;
A
#
# COMPACT_ATOMS: atom_id res chain seq x y z
N MET A 1 -37.75 -36.96 -26.40
CA MET A 1 -38.26 -35.59 -26.52
C MET A 1 -37.21 -34.71 -25.88
N ALA A 2 -36.47 -33.95 -26.68
CA ALA A 2 -35.38 -33.10 -26.23
C ALA A 2 -35.93 -31.79 -25.67
N ASN A 3 -35.64 -31.44 -24.43
CA ASN A 3 -35.98 -30.17 -23.83
C ASN A 3 -34.99 -29.10 -24.32
N ASN A 4 -35.47 -28.17 -25.11
CA ASN A 4 -34.79 -26.93 -25.43
C ASN A 4 -34.70 -26.05 -24.16
N PRO A 5 -33.57 -25.32 -23.93
CA PRO A 5 -33.49 -24.32 -22.89
C PRO A 5 -34.40 -23.11 -23.21
N PRO A 6 -34.87 -22.35 -22.20
CA PRO A 6 -35.79 -21.23 -22.39
C PRO A 6 -35.13 -20.14 -23.24
N GLY A 7 -35.85 -19.71 -24.27
CA GLY A 7 -35.42 -18.72 -25.23
C GLY A 7 -35.18 -17.37 -24.58
N ILE A 8 -34.07 -16.71 -24.98
CA ILE A 8 -33.79 -15.29 -24.80
C ILE A 8 -34.94 -14.51 -25.45
N PRO A 9 -35.56 -13.50 -24.78
CA PRO A 9 -36.60 -12.68 -25.41
C PRO A 9 -35.98 -11.91 -26.60
N PRO A 10 -36.74 -11.70 -27.71
CA PRO A 10 -36.27 -10.93 -28.84
C PRO A 10 -36.18 -9.48 -28.45
N GLY A 11 -35.02 -9.06 -27.95
CA GLY A 11 -34.60 -7.68 -27.86
C GLY A 11 -33.82 -7.37 -29.12
N ASP A 12 -34.13 -6.26 -29.73
CA ASP A 12 -33.51 -5.61 -30.88
C ASP A 12 -32.17 -6.24 -31.29
N GLU A 13 -32.12 -7.05 -32.33
CA GLU A 13 -30.91 -7.46 -32.99
C GLU A 13 -30.32 -6.25 -33.68
N GLY A 14 -29.61 -5.41 -32.89
CA GLY A 14 -28.67 -4.44 -33.43
C GLY A 14 -27.70 -5.20 -34.30
N SER A 15 -27.85 -5.14 -35.62
CA SER A 15 -27.03 -5.82 -36.58
C SER A 15 -25.55 -5.51 -36.28
N TYR A 16 -24.77 -6.53 -35.85
CA TYR A 16 -23.33 -6.42 -35.72
C TYR A 16 -22.75 -6.28 -37.13
N THR A 17 -22.48 -5.03 -37.50
CA THR A 17 -21.95 -4.62 -38.83
C THR A 17 -20.57 -4.02 -38.67
N GLY A 18 -19.87 -3.77 -39.79
CA GLY A 18 -18.59 -3.06 -39.78
C GLY A 18 -18.63 -1.70 -39.11
N GLU A 19 -19.79 -1.06 -39.04
CA GLU A 19 -20.01 0.22 -38.33
C GLU A 19 -19.86 0.11 -36.80
N ASN A 20 -20.06 -1.10 -36.26
CA ASN A 20 -19.86 -1.36 -34.84
C ASN A 20 -18.39 -1.62 -34.47
N ILE A 21 -17.50 -1.75 -35.45
CA ILE A 21 -16.07 -1.95 -35.26
C ILE A 21 -15.40 -0.59 -35.15
N LYS A 22 -14.98 -0.21 -33.93
CA LYS A 22 -14.18 1.00 -33.68
C LYS A 22 -12.71 0.67 -33.75
N VAL A 23 -11.97 1.35 -34.61
CA VAL A 23 -10.52 1.34 -34.63
C VAL A 23 -10.06 2.48 -33.70
N LEU A 24 -9.37 2.13 -32.63
CA LEU A 24 -8.78 3.09 -31.71
C LEU A 24 -7.32 3.28 -32.11
N GLU A 25 -6.93 4.51 -32.38
CA GLU A 25 -5.56 4.85 -32.75
C GLU A 25 -4.82 5.56 -31.60
N GLY A 26 -3.54 5.25 -31.46
CA GLY A 26 -2.63 5.96 -30.57
C GLY A 26 -3.00 5.89 -29.08
N LEU A 27 -2.89 7.02 -28.38
CA LEU A 27 -3.06 7.11 -26.94
C LEU A 27 -4.53 7.01 -26.46
N GLU A 28 -5.50 7.18 -27.36
CA GLU A 28 -6.91 6.99 -27.03
C GLU A 28 -7.21 5.53 -26.61
N ALA A 29 -6.54 4.56 -27.29
CA ALA A 29 -6.66 3.15 -26.91
C ALA A 29 -6.16 2.89 -25.48
N VAL A 30 -5.09 3.56 -25.05
CA VAL A 30 -4.54 3.47 -23.70
C VAL A 30 -5.54 4.00 -22.66
N ARG A 31 -6.14 5.15 -22.92
CA ARG A 31 -7.14 5.77 -22.02
C ARG A 31 -8.41 4.94 -21.92
N LEU A 32 -8.85 4.31 -23.00
CA LEU A 32 -10.06 3.48 -23.01
C LEU A 32 -9.85 2.12 -22.33
N ARG A 33 -8.66 1.54 -22.42
CA ARG A 33 -8.31 0.22 -21.89
C ARG A 33 -6.98 0.25 -21.10
N PRO A 34 -6.87 1.09 -20.06
CA PRO A 34 -5.60 1.30 -19.33
C PRO A 34 -5.04 0.00 -18.75
N ALA A 35 -5.89 -0.90 -18.24
CA ALA A 35 -5.46 -2.16 -17.66
C ALA A 35 -4.69 -3.08 -18.64
N MET A 36 -4.86 -2.92 -19.94
CA MET A 36 -4.07 -3.67 -20.94
C MET A 36 -2.59 -3.25 -20.96
N TYR A 37 -2.29 -2.01 -20.56
CA TYR A 37 -0.95 -1.42 -20.63
C TYR A 37 -0.25 -1.35 -19.27
N ILE A 38 -1.01 -1.09 -18.21
CA ILE A 38 -0.47 -0.93 -16.85
C ILE A 38 -0.97 -1.99 -15.87
N GLY A 39 -1.69 -3.03 -16.36
CA GLY A 39 -2.16 -4.18 -15.59
C GLY A 39 -3.41 -3.92 -14.75
N SER A 40 -3.60 -2.71 -14.20
CA SER A 40 -4.71 -2.35 -13.32
C SER A 40 -4.98 -0.85 -13.36
N THR A 41 -6.17 -0.41 -12.94
CA THR A 41 -6.50 1.00 -12.65
C THR A 41 -6.56 1.30 -11.15
N GLY A 42 -6.23 0.33 -10.32
CA GLY A 42 -6.07 0.50 -8.87
C GLY A 42 -4.68 0.96 -8.48
N GLU A 43 -4.37 0.81 -7.20
CA GLU A 43 -3.10 1.22 -6.58
C GLU A 43 -1.87 0.69 -7.34
N MET A 44 -1.86 -0.59 -7.72
CA MET A 44 -0.76 -1.22 -8.44
C MET A 44 -0.49 -0.56 -9.80
N GLY A 45 -1.53 -0.28 -10.59
CA GLY A 45 -1.39 0.41 -11.88
C GLY A 45 -0.96 1.87 -11.72
N LEU A 46 -1.37 2.53 -10.63
CA LEU A 46 -0.92 3.87 -10.30
C LEU A 46 0.60 3.91 -10.07
N HIS A 47 1.13 2.99 -9.24
CA HIS A 47 2.57 2.88 -8.98
C HIS A 47 3.36 2.51 -10.24
N HIS A 48 2.76 1.74 -11.15
CA HIS A 48 3.38 1.37 -12.42
C HIS A 48 3.75 2.58 -13.28
N LEU A 49 2.99 3.68 -13.20
CA LEU A 49 3.36 4.94 -13.89
C LEU A 49 4.74 5.45 -13.45
N VAL A 50 5.01 5.41 -12.14
CA VAL A 50 6.31 5.82 -11.60
C VAL A 50 7.41 4.87 -12.09
N TYR A 51 7.12 3.56 -12.07
CA TYR A 51 8.10 2.56 -12.50
C TYR A 51 8.49 2.73 -13.97
N GLU A 52 7.56 3.02 -14.86
CA GLU A 52 7.85 3.24 -16.28
C GLU A 52 8.74 4.47 -16.52
N VAL A 53 8.59 5.53 -15.74
CA VAL A 53 9.46 6.71 -15.83
C VAL A 53 10.85 6.41 -15.24
N VAL A 54 10.90 5.77 -14.07
CA VAL A 54 12.16 5.42 -13.40
C VAL A 54 12.94 4.38 -14.20
N ASP A 55 12.28 3.38 -14.81
CA ASP A 55 12.93 2.37 -15.65
C ASP A 55 13.65 3.01 -16.84
N ASN A 56 13.14 4.12 -17.41
CA ASN A 56 13.84 4.86 -18.46
C ASN A 56 15.13 5.51 -17.94
N SER A 57 15.12 6.04 -16.74
CA SER A 57 16.30 6.61 -16.09
C SER A 57 17.30 5.52 -15.70
N VAL A 58 16.84 4.34 -15.27
CA VAL A 58 17.67 3.16 -14.99
C VAL A 58 18.29 2.61 -16.28
N ASP A 59 17.60 2.63 -17.41
CA ASP A 59 18.16 2.24 -18.71
C ASP A 59 19.32 3.17 -19.14
N GLU A 60 19.25 4.47 -18.83
CA GLU A 60 20.38 5.40 -18.99
C GLU A 60 21.56 5.03 -18.06
N ALA A 61 21.28 4.55 -16.85
CA ALA A 61 22.31 4.07 -15.94
C ALA A 61 22.94 2.76 -16.42
N LEU A 62 22.14 1.80 -16.92
CA LEU A 62 22.63 0.56 -17.56
C LEU A 62 23.52 0.86 -18.79
N ALA A 63 23.18 1.89 -19.54
CA ALA A 63 23.99 2.37 -20.66
C ALA A 63 25.25 3.15 -20.19
N GLY A 64 25.43 3.38 -18.88
CA GLY A 64 26.58 4.04 -18.29
C GLY A 64 26.53 5.58 -18.30
N TYR A 65 25.38 6.18 -18.57
CA TYR A 65 25.23 7.63 -18.72
C TYR A 65 24.60 8.32 -17.50
N ALA A 66 23.75 7.64 -16.73
CA ALA A 66 23.17 8.16 -15.50
C ALA A 66 23.83 7.56 -14.26
N ARG A 67 23.93 8.34 -13.20
CA ARG A 67 24.44 7.93 -11.88
C ARG A 67 23.50 8.30 -10.74
N LYS A 68 22.58 9.22 -11.01
CA LYS A 68 21.65 9.73 -10.00
C LYS A 68 20.24 9.82 -10.56
N ILE A 69 19.28 9.39 -9.75
CA ILE A 69 17.84 9.49 -10.02
C ILE A 69 17.18 10.05 -8.77
N ASP A 70 16.47 11.16 -8.89
CA ASP A 70 15.69 11.75 -7.81
C ASP A 70 14.19 11.59 -8.11
N VAL A 71 13.45 10.95 -7.22
CA VAL A 71 12.00 10.75 -7.30
C VAL A 71 11.34 11.53 -6.17
N THR A 72 10.39 12.40 -6.50
CA THR A 72 9.64 13.20 -5.51
C THR A 72 8.15 13.01 -5.69
N VAL A 73 7.47 12.61 -4.65
CA VAL A 73 5.99 12.60 -4.56
C VAL A 73 5.56 13.88 -3.88
N HIS A 74 4.80 14.71 -4.60
CA HIS A 74 4.36 16.03 -4.15
C HIS A 74 3.08 15.97 -3.31
N VAL A 75 2.75 17.08 -2.66
CA VAL A 75 1.58 17.19 -1.77
C VAL A 75 0.25 16.97 -2.50
N ASP A 76 0.17 17.33 -3.78
CA ASP A 76 -0.99 17.16 -4.67
C ASP A 76 -1.10 15.75 -5.28
N ASN A 77 -0.18 14.84 -4.92
CA ASN A 77 0.01 13.53 -5.51
C ASN A 77 0.50 13.55 -6.97
N SER A 78 1.12 14.63 -7.43
CA SER A 78 1.97 14.58 -8.61
C SER A 78 3.32 13.94 -8.29
N VAL A 79 4.02 13.46 -9.31
CA VAL A 79 5.35 12.84 -9.15
C VAL A 79 6.33 13.50 -10.10
N THR A 80 7.52 13.79 -9.59
CA THR A 80 8.66 14.24 -10.38
C THR A 80 9.77 13.20 -10.35
N VAL A 81 10.28 12.82 -11.50
CA VAL A 81 11.48 11.98 -11.67
C VAL A 81 12.53 12.77 -12.41
N VAL A 82 13.73 12.85 -11.86
CA VAL A 82 14.89 13.56 -12.44
C VAL A 82 16.06 12.60 -12.55
N ASP A 83 16.69 12.52 -13.72
CA ASP A 83 17.95 11.81 -13.93
C ASP A 83 19.07 12.72 -14.45
N ASP A 84 20.31 12.27 -14.33
CA ASP A 84 21.51 12.91 -14.86
C ASP A 84 22.04 12.23 -16.15
N GLY A 85 21.16 11.55 -16.88
CA GLY A 85 21.44 10.84 -18.13
C GLY A 85 21.76 11.73 -19.32
N ARG A 86 21.63 11.21 -20.55
CA ARG A 86 21.91 11.97 -21.80
C ARG A 86 20.85 13.01 -22.11
N GLY A 87 19.66 12.91 -21.55
CA GLY A 87 18.48 13.67 -21.95
C GLY A 87 17.81 13.08 -23.20
N ILE A 88 16.49 13.11 -23.25
CA ILE A 88 15.71 12.65 -24.42
C ILE A 88 16.12 13.48 -25.66
N PRO A 89 16.28 12.87 -26.85
CA PRO A 89 16.54 13.62 -28.07
C PRO A 89 15.46 14.65 -28.40
N VAL A 90 15.87 15.84 -28.81
CA VAL A 90 14.99 16.98 -29.13
C VAL A 90 14.96 17.31 -30.61
N ASP A 91 15.79 16.61 -31.41
CA ASP A 91 15.91 16.80 -32.83
C ASP A 91 14.59 16.53 -33.57
N MET A 92 14.34 17.25 -34.64
CA MET A 92 13.18 17.03 -35.49
C MET A 92 13.36 15.73 -36.28
N MET A 93 12.37 14.86 -36.26
CA MET A 93 12.35 13.62 -37.02
C MET A 93 11.11 13.52 -37.89
N THR A 94 11.27 12.87 -39.06
CA THR A 94 10.17 12.61 -39.99
C THR A 94 9.62 11.22 -39.74
N LEU A 95 8.34 11.13 -39.44
CA LEU A 95 7.63 9.87 -39.26
C LEU A 95 7.37 9.17 -40.60
N PRO A 96 7.11 7.86 -40.61
CA PRO A 96 6.70 7.14 -41.83
C PRO A 96 5.44 7.72 -42.51
N THR A 97 4.60 8.42 -41.74
CA THR A 97 3.42 9.16 -42.23
C THR A 97 3.77 10.46 -42.98
N GLY A 98 5.05 10.89 -42.97
CA GLY A 98 5.50 12.17 -43.52
C GLY A 98 5.36 13.36 -42.55
N GLU A 99 4.82 13.14 -41.38
CA GLU A 99 4.69 14.16 -40.32
C GLU A 99 6.07 14.45 -39.70
N ILE A 100 6.38 15.71 -39.43
CA ILE A 100 7.63 16.14 -38.82
C ILE A 100 7.37 16.68 -37.44
N MET A 101 8.02 16.09 -36.42
CA MET A 101 7.87 16.54 -35.03
C MET A 101 9.15 16.27 -34.22
N PRO A 102 9.32 16.92 -33.04
CA PRO A 102 10.45 16.64 -32.15
C PRO A 102 10.47 15.20 -31.67
N ALA A 103 11.66 14.59 -31.59
CA ALA A 103 11.81 13.21 -31.13
C ALA A 103 11.20 12.97 -29.74
N VAL A 104 11.32 13.92 -28.79
CA VAL A 104 10.68 13.86 -27.49
C VAL A 104 9.15 13.75 -27.59
N GLN A 105 8.54 14.52 -28.50
CA GLN A 105 7.09 14.45 -28.70
C GLN A 105 6.68 13.09 -29.30
N VAL A 106 7.49 12.52 -30.20
CA VAL A 106 7.25 11.17 -30.74
C VAL A 106 7.26 10.14 -29.61
N VAL A 107 8.28 10.15 -28.74
CA VAL A 107 8.41 9.22 -27.61
C VAL A 107 7.26 9.34 -26.63
N LEU A 108 6.73 10.54 -26.40
CA LEU A 108 5.65 10.79 -25.43
C LEU A 108 4.25 10.60 -26.02
N THR A 109 4.07 10.65 -27.36
CA THR A 109 2.72 10.61 -27.96
C THR A 109 2.47 9.44 -28.90
N LYS A 110 3.50 8.74 -29.35
CA LYS A 110 3.34 7.59 -30.27
C LYS A 110 3.68 6.29 -29.55
N LEU A 111 2.80 5.29 -29.69
CA LEU A 111 3.08 3.93 -29.19
C LEU A 111 4.12 3.26 -30.08
N HIS A 112 4.92 2.38 -29.48
CA HIS A 112 5.99 1.64 -30.17
C HIS A 112 7.07 2.53 -30.80
N ALA A 113 7.36 3.67 -30.16
CA ALA A 113 8.42 4.58 -30.53
C ALA A 113 9.49 4.65 -29.43
N GLY A 114 10.77 4.66 -29.82
CA GLY A 114 11.88 4.79 -28.87
C GLY A 114 13.20 4.29 -29.40
N GLY A 115 14.31 4.80 -28.85
CA GLY A 115 15.69 4.43 -29.20
C GLY A 115 16.13 3.05 -28.74
N LYS A 116 15.30 2.34 -27.94
CA LYS A 116 15.62 1.02 -27.40
C LYS A 116 15.42 -0.14 -28.39
N PHE A 117 14.85 0.14 -29.55
CA PHE A 117 14.79 -0.81 -30.69
C PHE A 117 16.12 -0.94 -31.41
N ASP A 118 17.05 0.02 -31.21
CA ASP A 118 18.38 -0.01 -31.78
C ASP A 118 19.42 -0.51 -30.77
N SER A 119 19.94 -1.70 -31.02
CA SER A 119 20.96 -2.35 -30.18
C SER A 119 22.29 -1.59 -30.13
N SER A 120 22.55 -0.66 -31.07
CA SER A 120 23.72 0.21 -31.04
C SER A 120 23.61 1.30 -29.98
N THR A 121 22.40 1.72 -29.64
CA THR A 121 22.10 2.76 -28.63
C THR A 121 21.96 2.19 -27.23
N TYR A 122 21.29 1.04 -27.08
CA TYR A 122 21.13 0.31 -25.82
C TYR A 122 21.42 -1.17 -26.01
N LYS A 123 22.52 -1.66 -25.45
CA LYS A 123 22.87 -3.09 -25.50
C LYS A 123 21.96 -3.96 -24.66
N VAL A 124 21.53 -3.42 -23.52
CA VAL A 124 20.61 -4.02 -22.57
C VAL A 124 19.62 -2.95 -22.13
N SER A 125 18.35 -3.26 -22.11
CA SER A 125 17.32 -2.37 -21.57
C SER A 125 16.18 -3.18 -20.95
N GLY A 126 15.50 -2.61 -19.97
CA GLY A 126 14.27 -3.15 -19.40
C GLY A 126 13.04 -2.78 -20.24
N GLY A 127 13.06 -1.61 -20.86
CA GLY A 127 11.99 -1.12 -21.73
C GLY A 127 12.07 -1.71 -23.14
N LEU A 128 11.21 -2.67 -23.48
CA LEU A 128 11.26 -3.42 -24.75
C LEU A 128 10.21 -2.99 -25.78
N HIS A 129 9.10 -2.40 -25.32
CA HIS A 129 7.91 -2.20 -26.16
C HIS A 129 7.72 -0.78 -26.68
N GLY A 130 8.48 0.21 -26.16
CA GLY A 130 8.36 1.61 -26.58
C GLY A 130 6.98 2.23 -26.27
N VAL A 131 6.34 1.78 -25.17
CA VAL A 131 5.00 2.24 -24.79
C VAL A 131 4.95 2.86 -23.40
N GLY A 132 5.95 2.67 -22.53
CA GLY A 132 5.89 3.02 -21.12
C GLY A 132 5.58 4.49 -20.87
N VAL A 133 6.47 5.41 -21.26
CA VAL A 133 6.28 6.83 -20.99
C VAL A 133 5.11 7.44 -21.76
N SER A 134 4.76 6.92 -22.92
CA SER A 134 3.57 7.36 -23.67
C SER A 134 2.27 6.93 -22.96
N CYS A 135 2.29 5.77 -22.29
CA CYS A 135 1.18 5.37 -21.40
C CYS A 135 1.08 6.29 -20.17
N VAL A 136 2.20 6.66 -19.54
CA VAL A 136 2.20 7.63 -18.44
C VAL A 136 1.57 8.93 -18.89
N ASN A 137 1.98 9.47 -20.03
CA ASN A 137 1.42 10.69 -20.61
C ASN A 137 -0.10 10.56 -20.87
N ALA A 138 -0.54 9.47 -21.49
CA ALA A 138 -1.95 9.24 -21.78
C ALA A 138 -2.83 9.16 -20.53
N LEU A 139 -2.29 8.62 -19.41
CA LEU A 139 -3.00 8.37 -18.17
C LEU A 139 -2.80 9.48 -17.12
N SER A 140 -2.14 10.57 -17.49
CA SER A 140 -1.94 11.75 -16.64
C SER A 140 -2.89 12.89 -17.03
N GLU A 141 -3.40 13.62 -16.05
CA GLU A 141 -4.14 14.86 -16.23
C GLU A 141 -3.23 15.94 -16.82
N GLU A 142 -2.00 16.01 -16.27
CA GLU A 142 -0.92 16.89 -16.71
C GLU A 142 0.40 16.13 -16.72
N LEU A 143 1.24 16.39 -17.70
CA LEU A 143 2.61 15.93 -17.77
C LEU A 143 3.50 17.03 -18.34
N GLU A 144 4.64 17.25 -17.68
CA GLU A 144 5.68 18.18 -18.14
C GLU A 144 7.00 17.46 -18.27
N VAL A 145 7.71 17.74 -19.36
CA VAL A 145 9.08 17.26 -19.57
C VAL A 145 10.04 18.45 -19.69
N GLU A 146 11.11 18.40 -18.91
CA GLU A 146 12.24 19.32 -18.99
C GLU A 146 13.49 18.53 -19.31
N ILE A 147 14.23 18.93 -20.35
CA ILE A 147 15.38 18.21 -20.89
C ILE A 147 16.61 19.12 -20.88
N TRP A 148 17.67 18.65 -20.26
CA TRP A 148 18.98 19.33 -20.27
C TRP A 148 19.95 18.55 -21.15
N ARG A 149 20.22 19.05 -22.34
CA ARG A 149 21.04 18.38 -23.35
C ARG A 149 22.01 19.35 -24.04
N PRO A 150 23.33 19.03 -24.11
CA PRO A 150 24.27 19.83 -24.86
C PRO A 150 24.07 19.57 -26.37
N GLU A 151 24.21 20.58 -27.18
CA GLU A 151 24.19 20.39 -28.66
C GLU A 151 25.43 19.63 -29.12
N LYS A 152 26.57 19.92 -28.52
CA LYS A 152 27.84 19.24 -28.79
C LYS A 152 28.53 18.81 -27.53
N PRO A 153 29.30 17.71 -27.54
CA PRO A 153 30.07 17.30 -26.37
C PRO A 153 30.97 18.43 -25.87
N GLY A 154 30.84 18.79 -24.59
CA GLY A 154 31.64 19.85 -23.95
C GLY A 154 30.96 21.22 -23.90
N GLU A 155 29.83 21.44 -24.54
CA GLU A 155 29.04 22.66 -24.41
C GLU A 155 28.08 22.59 -23.21
N PRO A 156 27.68 23.76 -22.66
CA PRO A 156 26.59 23.80 -21.65
C PRO A 156 25.31 23.20 -22.22
N SER A 157 24.54 22.53 -21.40
CA SER A 157 23.24 22.00 -21.79
C SER A 157 22.26 23.13 -22.09
N ARG A 158 21.48 22.98 -23.13
CA ARG A 158 20.28 23.78 -23.38
C ARG A 158 19.11 23.14 -22.63
N THR A 159 18.22 23.96 -22.09
CA THR A 159 17.00 23.53 -21.43
C THR A 159 15.85 23.59 -22.41
N TYR A 160 15.14 22.48 -22.57
CA TYR A 160 13.96 22.36 -23.42
C TYR A 160 12.78 21.91 -22.56
N GLU A 161 11.62 22.51 -22.79
CA GLU A 161 10.39 22.23 -22.02
C GLU A 161 9.22 21.98 -22.95
N GLN A 162 8.37 21.03 -22.59
CA GLN A 162 7.11 20.76 -23.27
C GLN A 162 6.09 20.20 -22.26
N SER A 163 4.83 20.63 -22.39
CA SER A 163 3.74 20.22 -21.53
C SER A 163 2.67 19.47 -22.30
N TYR A 164 1.97 18.58 -21.60
CA TYR A 164 0.94 17.71 -22.14
C TYR A 164 -0.24 17.63 -21.17
N SER A 165 -1.43 17.38 -21.70
CA SER A 165 -2.60 17.01 -20.95
C SER A 165 -3.28 15.81 -21.58
N LYS A 166 -3.46 14.76 -20.81
CA LYS A 166 -4.14 13.52 -21.24
C LYS A 166 -3.57 12.93 -22.53
N GLY A 167 -2.23 13.00 -22.65
CA GLY A 167 -1.51 12.52 -23.82
C GLY A 167 -1.39 13.50 -24.98
N ILE A 168 -2.04 14.66 -24.92
CA ILE A 168 -2.06 15.66 -25.98
C ILE A 168 -1.12 16.80 -25.63
N PRO A 169 -0.18 17.21 -26.54
CA PRO A 169 0.68 18.36 -26.30
C PRO A 169 -0.14 19.64 -26.09
N THR A 170 0.11 20.36 -25.01
CA THR A 170 -0.50 21.66 -24.71
C THR A 170 0.41 22.82 -25.05
N SER A 171 1.71 22.53 -25.24
CA SER A 171 2.70 23.49 -25.69
C SER A 171 3.54 22.90 -26.82
N VAL A 172 4.21 23.77 -27.60
CA VAL A 172 5.28 23.37 -28.49
C VAL A 172 6.57 23.19 -27.68
N LEU A 173 7.50 22.35 -28.17
CA LEU A 173 8.81 22.23 -27.54
C LEU A 173 9.55 23.57 -27.62
N GLN A 174 9.89 24.16 -26.47
CA GLN A 174 10.55 25.45 -26.36
C GLN A 174 11.93 25.30 -25.73
N MET A 175 12.89 26.05 -26.24
CA MET A 175 14.17 26.24 -25.58
C MET A 175 14.03 27.39 -24.59
N THR A 176 14.09 27.08 -23.27
CA THR A 176 13.85 28.07 -22.22
C THR A 176 15.12 28.66 -21.62
N GLY A 177 16.27 28.04 -21.87
CA GLY A 177 17.53 28.56 -21.33
C GLY A 177 18.74 27.64 -21.52
N THR A 178 19.75 27.87 -20.67
CA THR A 178 20.95 27.06 -20.57
C THR A 178 21.19 26.61 -19.15
N SER A 179 21.71 25.41 -18.97
CA SER A 179 21.90 24.80 -17.64
C SER A 179 23.27 24.12 -17.56
N LYS A 180 23.80 24.00 -16.33
CA LYS A 180 24.93 23.11 -16.05
C LYS A 180 24.49 21.66 -15.81
N LYS A 181 23.20 21.44 -15.62
CA LYS A 181 22.61 20.09 -15.45
C LYS A 181 22.61 19.37 -16.79
N ARG A 182 22.52 18.05 -16.72
CA ARG A 182 22.32 17.15 -17.87
C ARG A 182 21.26 16.12 -17.44
N GLY A 183 20.44 15.66 -18.37
CA GLY A 183 19.45 14.61 -18.10
C GLY A 183 18.03 14.99 -18.46
N THR A 184 17.08 14.31 -17.86
CA THR A 184 15.65 14.52 -18.08
C THR A 184 14.93 14.69 -16.74
N LYS A 185 13.94 15.58 -16.72
CA LYS A 185 12.94 15.68 -15.66
C LYS A 185 11.59 15.41 -16.27
N VAL A 186 10.85 14.48 -15.69
CA VAL A 186 9.45 14.20 -16.01
C VAL A 186 8.63 14.48 -14.77
N HIS A 187 7.67 15.37 -14.88
CA HIS A 187 6.67 15.66 -13.87
C HIS A 187 5.30 15.23 -14.39
N PHE A 188 4.50 14.51 -13.59
CA PHE A 188 3.17 14.10 -14.02
C PHE A 188 2.18 14.04 -12.86
N LEU A 189 0.92 14.35 -13.15
CA LEU A 189 -0.22 14.23 -12.25
C LEU A 189 -1.17 13.16 -12.81
N PRO A 190 -1.40 12.03 -12.10
CA PRO A 190 -2.30 10.98 -12.56
C PRO A 190 -3.75 11.47 -12.74
N ASP A 191 -4.42 11.00 -13.80
CA ASP A 191 -5.81 11.37 -14.09
C ASP A 191 -6.78 10.65 -13.14
N LYS A 192 -7.36 11.39 -12.20
CA LYS A 192 -8.34 10.90 -11.22
C LYS A 192 -9.64 10.34 -11.83
N THR A 193 -9.89 10.57 -13.12
CA THR A 193 -11.04 9.98 -13.82
C THR A 193 -10.78 8.54 -14.28
N ILE A 194 -9.53 8.10 -14.30
CA ILE A 194 -9.10 6.76 -14.71
C ILE A 194 -8.79 5.89 -13.52
N PHE A 195 -8.05 6.43 -12.54
CA PHE A 195 -7.61 5.67 -11.38
C PHE A 195 -8.65 5.68 -10.26
N THR A 196 -8.82 4.53 -9.61
CA THR A 196 -9.68 4.40 -8.42
C THR A 196 -9.11 5.11 -7.21
N THR A 197 -7.79 5.31 -7.18
CA THR A 197 -7.03 6.10 -6.21
C THR A 197 -5.89 6.82 -6.92
N THR A 198 -5.53 8.01 -6.45
CA THR A 198 -4.35 8.76 -6.89
C THR A 198 -3.32 8.93 -5.76
N GLU A 199 -3.50 8.21 -4.65
CA GLU A 199 -2.57 8.25 -3.53
C GLU A 199 -1.46 7.21 -3.72
N PHE A 200 -0.22 7.67 -3.83
CA PHE A 200 0.95 6.80 -3.90
C PHE A 200 1.33 6.27 -2.52
N ASN A 201 1.69 5.00 -2.46
CA ASN A 201 2.26 4.39 -1.26
C ASN A 201 3.79 4.54 -1.27
N TYR A 202 4.32 5.25 -0.26
CA TYR A 202 5.76 5.49 -0.14
C TYR A 202 6.56 4.19 -0.03
N ASP A 203 6.09 3.23 0.78
CA ASP A 203 6.84 2.02 1.07
C ASP A 203 6.93 1.11 -0.16
N THR A 204 5.86 1.04 -0.95
CA THR A 204 5.82 0.35 -2.25
C THR A 204 6.83 0.97 -3.23
N LEU A 205 6.88 2.30 -3.34
CA LEU A 205 7.86 2.98 -4.18
C LEU A 205 9.29 2.76 -3.66
N ALA A 206 9.51 2.98 -2.36
CA ALA A 206 10.82 2.86 -1.71
C ALA A 206 11.45 1.51 -1.95
N GLN A 207 10.63 0.45 -1.90
CA GLN A 207 11.11 -0.90 -2.10
C GLN A 207 11.53 -1.15 -3.54
N ARG A 208 10.70 -0.82 -4.51
CA ARG A 208 11.06 -0.99 -5.92
C ARG A 208 12.33 -0.21 -6.28
N LEU A 209 12.47 1.03 -5.79
CA LEU A 209 13.64 1.86 -6.00
C LEU A 209 14.89 1.26 -5.31
N ARG A 210 14.72 0.67 -4.12
CA ARG A 210 15.78 -0.05 -3.41
C ARG A 210 16.28 -1.27 -4.20
N GLU A 211 15.37 -2.07 -4.76
CA GLU A 211 15.73 -3.21 -5.62
C GLU A 211 16.53 -2.77 -6.83
N MET A 212 16.07 -1.71 -7.52
CA MET A 212 16.78 -1.14 -8.68
C MET A 212 18.18 -0.65 -8.30
N ALA A 213 18.33 -0.02 -7.12
CA ALA A 213 19.64 0.42 -6.65
C ALA A 213 20.58 -0.75 -6.29
N PHE A 214 20.06 -1.86 -5.75
CA PHE A 214 20.85 -3.08 -5.51
C PHE A 214 21.30 -3.76 -6.80
N LEU A 215 20.44 -3.79 -7.82
CA LEU A 215 20.72 -4.43 -9.10
C LEU A 215 21.70 -3.62 -9.97
N ASN A 216 21.87 -2.32 -9.69
CA ASN A 216 22.72 -1.40 -10.42
C ASN A 216 23.79 -0.80 -9.50
N LYS A 217 24.95 -1.46 -9.43
CA LYS A 217 26.07 -1.09 -8.53
C LYS A 217 26.42 0.40 -8.65
N GLY A 218 26.32 1.13 -7.53
CA GLY A 218 26.74 2.52 -7.43
C GLY A 218 25.75 3.56 -7.97
N LEU A 219 24.61 3.14 -8.52
CA LEU A 219 23.50 4.03 -8.85
C LEU A 219 22.90 4.60 -7.56
N GLU A 220 22.74 5.91 -7.50
CA GLU A 220 22.09 6.64 -6.41
C GLU A 220 20.64 6.94 -6.81
N ILE A 221 19.69 6.44 -6.03
CA ILE A 221 18.27 6.74 -6.20
C ILE A 221 17.76 7.38 -4.92
N THR A 222 17.15 8.56 -5.02
CA THR A 222 16.54 9.24 -3.87
C THR A 222 15.03 9.23 -4.02
N LEU A 223 14.32 8.87 -2.97
CA LEU A 223 12.86 9.03 -2.87
C LEU A 223 12.53 10.06 -1.81
N THR A 224 11.80 11.10 -2.21
CA THR A 224 11.28 12.14 -1.30
C THR A 224 9.76 12.12 -1.34
N ASP A 225 9.11 12.10 -0.18
CA ASP A 225 7.65 12.22 -0.04
C ASP A 225 7.33 13.52 0.71
N GLU A 226 6.82 14.51 -0.01
CA GLU A 226 6.45 15.81 0.58
C GLU A 226 5.12 15.75 1.36
N ARG A 227 4.38 14.66 1.28
CA ARG A 227 3.09 14.46 1.98
C ARG A 227 3.28 13.99 3.43
N THR A 228 4.41 13.33 3.72
CA THR A 228 4.68 12.71 5.02
C THR A 228 5.98 13.25 5.62
N ALA A 229 5.99 13.43 6.94
CA ALA A 229 7.19 13.84 7.67
C ALA A 229 7.98 12.61 8.13
N ASP A 230 9.30 12.68 8.07
CA ASP A 230 10.18 11.74 8.76
C ASP A 230 9.95 11.89 10.29
N PRO A 231 9.61 10.81 11.00
CA PRO A 231 9.35 10.87 12.44
C PRO A 231 10.53 11.41 13.27
N LYS A 232 11.76 11.31 12.76
CA LYS A 232 12.99 11.72 13.47
C LYS A 232 13.39 13.17 13.20
N THR A 233 13.31 13.61 11.94
CA THR A 233 13.75 14.93 11.52
C THR A 233 12.60 15.92 11.41
N GLY A 234 11.40 15.42 11.15
CA GLY A 234 10.22 16.23 10.89
C GLY A 234 10.20 16.89 9.50
N GLU A 235 11.21 16.69 8.70
CA GLU A 235 11.28 17.10 7.30
C GLU A 235 10.48 16.14 6.41
N ALA A 236 10.38 16.44 5.11
CA ALA A 236 9.82 15.51 4.15
C ALA A 236 10.54 14.15 4.23
N ARG A 237 9.78 13.07 4.27
CA ARG A 237 10.34 11.72 4.35
C ARG A 237 11.25 11.48 3.13
N ARG A 238 12.55 11.35 3.37
CA ARG A 238 13.56 11.16 2.32
C ARG A 238 14.39 9.92 2.60
N THR A 239 14.55 9.09 1.58
CA THR A 239 15.43 7.91 1.65
C THR A 239 16.33 7.89 0.43
N GLU A 240 17.62 7.68 0.67
CA GLU A 240 18.64 7.50 -0.37
C GLU A 240 19.01 6.02 -0.46
N PHE A 241 18.99 5.49 -1.65
CA PHE A 241 19.36 4.12 -1.98
C PHE A 241 20.63 4.16 -2.83
N ARG A 242 21.74 3.69 -2.26
CA ARG A 242 23.03 3.59 -2.95
C ARG A 242 23.82 2.42 -2.40
N TYR A 243 24.09 1.44 -3.24
CA TYR A 243 24.70 0.18 -2.82
C TYR A 243 25.91 -0.16 -3.71
N ALA A 244 27.11 0.10 -3.20
CA ALA A 244 28.35 -0.16 -3.92
C ALA A 244 28.63 -1.67 -4.11
N GLY A 245 28.17 -2.50 -3.18
CA GLY A 245 28.33 -3.96 -3.24
C GLY A 245 27.23 -4.67 -4.05
N GLY A 246 26.24 -3.93 -4.59
CA GLY A 246 25.24 -4.49 -5.49
C GLY A 246 24.41 -5.61 -4.85
N ILE A 247 24.22 -6.73 -5.57
CA ILE A 247 23.40 -7.86 -5.09
C ILE A 247 23.98 -8.56 -3.85
N ALA A 248 25.28 -8.42 -3.55
CA ALA A 248 25.85 -8.93 -2.31
C ALA A 248 25.32 -8.16 -1.08
N GLU A 249 25.11 -6.85 -1.21
CA GLU A 249 24.46 -6.05 -0.15
C GLU A 249 22.95 -6.34 -0.09
N PHE A 250 22.34 -6.67 -1.21
CA PHE A 250 20.95 -7.12 -1.24
C PHE A 250 20.76 -8.40 -0.42
N ILE A 251 21.65 -9.41 -0.60
CA ILE A 251 21.64 -10.61 0.22
C ILE A 251 21.78 -10.30 1.71
N LYS A 252 22.68 -9.38 2.08
CA LYS A 252 22.82 -8.95 3.48
C LYS A 252 21.56 -8.26 4.00
N HIS A 253 20.91 -7.47 3.15
CA HIS A 253 19.64 -6.82 3.49
C HIS A 253 18.53 -7.85 3.75
N LEU A 254 18.38 -8.86 2.89
CA LEU A 254 17.41 -9.95 3.02
C LEU A 254 17.68 -10.88 4.21
N ASN A 255 18.92 -10.93 4.68
CA ASN A 255 19.33 -11.70 5.86
C ASN A 255 19.31 -10.87 7.16
N ARG A 256 18.82 -9.62 7.15
CA ARG A 256 18.65 -8.86 8.39
C ARG A 256 17.72 -9.60 9.34
N GLY A 257 18.12 -9.72 10.60
CA GLY A 257 17.34 -10.45 11.61
C GLY A 257 17.39 -11.97 11.51
N LYS A 258 18.25 -12.54 10.63
CA LYS A 258 18.47 -13.99 10.51
C LYS A 258 19.94 -14.34 10.87
N GLN A 259 20.13 -15.48 11.50
CA GLN A 259 21.47 -15.96 11.81
C GLN A 259 22.08 -16.66 10.60
N VAL A 260 23.11 -16.04 10.01
CA VAL A 260 23.77 -16.57 8.80
C VAL A 260 24.72 -17.72 9.13
N LEU A 261 24.79 -18.75 8.29
CA LEU A 261 25.70 -19.88 8.44
C LEU A 261 27.14 -19.54 8.04
N HIS A 262 27.34 -18.53 7.24
CA HIS A 262 28.65 -18.03 6.80
C HIS A 262 28.60 -16.50 6.61
N ASP A 263 29.66 -15.79 7.00
CA ASP A 263 29.66 -14.34 7.14
C ASP A 263 29.52 -13.57 5.81
N LYS A 264 30.14 -14.09 4.74
CA LYS A 264 30.16 -13.42 3.44
C LYS A 264 29.22 -14.11 2.46
N PRO A 265 28.37 -13.38 1.74
CA PRO A 265 27.62 -13.94 0.62
C PRO A 265 28.57 -14.55 -0.43
N ILE A 266 28.13 -15.64 -1.05
CA ILE A 266 28.80 -16.26 -2.19
C ILE A 266 28.36 -15.47 -3.42
N VAL A 267 29.29 -14.83 -4.12
CA VAL A 267 29.03 -13.99 -5.30
C VAL A 267 29.68 -14.62 -6.51
N MET A 268 28.94 -14.70 -7.59
CA MET A 268 29.37 -15.27 -8.87
C MET A 268 28.95 -14.31 -10.00
N GLU A 269 29.93 -13.80 -10.74
CA GLU A 269 29.72 -12.84 -11.83
C GLU A 269 30.49 -13.30 -13.07
N ALA A 270 29.84 -13.32 -14.22
CA ALA A 270 30.49 -13.48 -15.51
C ALA A 270 29.57 -13.14 -16.68
N MET A 271 30.18 -12.77 -17.78
CA MET A 271 29.51 -12.73 -19.09
C MET A 271 29.76 -14.06 -19.83
N ARG A 272 28.68 -14.74 -20.24
CA ARG A 272 28.74 -15.97 -21.04
C ARG A 272 27.72 -15.94 -22.16
N ASP A 273 28.15 -16.25 -23.35
CA ASP A 273 27.31 -16.34 -24.56
C ASP A 273 26.41 -15.10 -24.76
N GLY A 274 26.94 -13.91 -24.46
CA GLY A 274 26.20 -12.65 -24.55
C GLY A 274 25.23 -12.38 -23.38
N VAL A 275 25.16 -13.26 -22.39
CA VAL A 275 24.37 -13.08 -21.17
C VAL A 275 25.30 -12.66 -20.03
N ASP A 276 25.02 -11.52 -19.42
CA ASP A 276 25.67 -11.09 -18.18
C ASP A 276 24.92 -11.72 -17.00
N ILE A 277 25.62 -12.51 -16.20
CA ILE A 277 25.05 -13.31 -15.11
C ILE A 277 25.68 -12.84 -13.81
N ASP A 278 24.85 -12.36 -12.89
CA ASP A 278 25.25 -11.94 -11.56
C ASP A 278 24.37 -12.66 -10.54
N ILE A 279 24.97 -13.51 -9.72
CA ILE A 279 24.30 -14.35 -8.72
C ILE A 279 24.98 -14.17 -7.37
N ALA A 280 24.19 -13.87 -6.36
CA ALA A 280 24.64 -13.89 -4.97
C ALA A 280 23.74 -14.80 -4.14
N LEU A 281 24.34 -15.54 -3.20
CA LEU A 281 23.59 -16.42 -2.30
C LEU A 281 24.22 -16.51 -0.92
N GLN A 282 23.41 -16.77 0.09
CA GLN A 282 23.85 -17.00 1.47
C GLN A 282 22.84 -17.90 2.18
N TYR A 283 23.33 -18.75 3.06
CA TYR A 283 22.49 -19.61 3.91
C TYR A 283 22.36 -19.05 5.32
N ASN A 284 21.19 -19.23 5.89
CA ASN A 284 20.86 -18.85 7.27
C ASN A 284 20.18 -20.01 8.00
N ASP A 285 19.81 -19.80 9.25
CA ASP A 285 19.21 -20.79 10.13
C ASP A 285 17.69 -21.00 9.91
N SER A 286 17.04 -20.18 9.05
CA SER A 286 15.60 -20.30 8.79
C SER A 286 15.23 -21.60 8.05
N TYR A 287 13.94 -21.91 8.02
CA TYR A 287 13.39 -23.11 7.37
C TYR A 287 12.82 -22.83 5.97
N ALA A 288 12.67 -21.55 5.60
CA ALA A 288 12.18 -21.13 4.30
C ALA A 288 13.31 -20.73 3.35
N ASP A 289 13.10 -20.84 2.04
CA ASP A 289 13.95 -20.27 1.02
C ASP A 289 13.40 -18.92 0.54
N SER A 290 14.30 -17.97 0.26
CA SER A 290 13.99 -16.65 -0.32
C SER A 290 14.84 -16.47 -1.56
N VAL A 291 14.29 -16.78 -2.74
CA VAL A 291 15.01 -16.76 -4.01
C VAL A 291 14.36 -15.76 -4.95
N PHE A 292 15.09 -14.70 -5.27
CA PHE A 292 14.66 -13.61 -6.15
C PHE A 292 15.34 -13.73 -7.51
N SER A 293 14.58 -13.59 -8.59
CA SER A 293 15.12 -13.66 -9.94
C SER A 293 14.76 -12.46 -10.77
N PHE A 294 15.73 -11.92 -11.49
CA PHE A 294 15.61 -10.71 -12.30
C PHE A 294 16.16 -10.95 -13.71
N ALA A 295 15.49 -10.34 -14.68
CA ALA A 295 15.96 -10.27 -16.06
C ALA A 295 15.90 -8.81 -16.53
N ASN A 296 17.04 -8.22 -16.92
CA ASN A 296 17.17 -6.79 -17.26
C ASN A 296 16.54 -5.86 -16.20
N ASN A 297 16.84 -6.11 -14.92
CA ASN A 297 16.29 -5.41 -13.74
C ASN A 297 14.78 -5.59 -13.48
N ILE A 298 14.09 -6.43 -14.26
CA ILE A 298 12.69 -6.74 -14.09
C ILE A 298 12.57 -7.95 -13.16
N ASN A 299 11.77 -7.84 -12.12
CA ASN A 299 11.50 -8.95 -11.20
C ASN A 299 10.63 -10.00 -11.90
N THR A 300 11.15 -11.21 -12.06
CA THR A 300 10.44 -12.34 -12.67
C THR A 300 9.76 -13.17 -11.58
N VAL A 301 8.64 -12.66 -11.06
CA VAL A 301 7.92 -13.27 -9.93
C VAL A 301 7.46 -14.72 -10.19
N ASP A 302 7.20 -15.07 -11.44
CA ASP A 302 6.84 -16.42 -11.89
C ASP A 302 8.07 -17.22 -12.33
N GLY A 303 9.28 -16.69 -12.11
CA GLY A 303 10.55 -17.32 -12.41
C GLY A 303 10.90 -17.28 -13.91
N GLY A 304 11.39 -18.43 -14.40
CA GLY A 304 11.81 -18.58 -15.80
C GLY A 304 13.01 -19.51 -15.93
N THR A 305 13.57 -19.54 -17.14
CA THR A 305 14.67 -20.44 -17.51
C THR A 305 15.95 -20.21 -16.69
N HIS A 306 16.28 -18.95 -16.35
CA HIS A 306 17.41 -18.59 -15.51
C HIS A 306 17.27 -19.15 -14.08
N LEU A 307 16.07 -19.04 -13.48
CA LEU A 307 15.79 -19.58 -12.16
C LEU A 307 15.81 -21.13 -12.16
N SER A 308 15.21 -21.77 -13.17
CA SER A 308 15.22 -23.23 -13.29
C SER A 308 16.64 -23.78 -13.48
N GLY A 309 17.47 -23.12 -14.31
CA GLY A 309 18.88 -23.43 -14.47
C GLY A 309 19.67 -23.33 -13.17
N PHE A 310 19.47 -22.25 -12.41
CA PHE A 310 20.08 -22.07 -11.08
C PHE A 310 19.68 -23.17 -10.10
N ARG A 311 18.38 -23.47 -9.95
CA ARG A 311 17.87 -24.49 -9.02
C ARG A 311 18.42 -25.88 -9.33
N THR A 312 18.48 -26.23 -10.60
CA THR A 312 19.03 -27.51 -11.05
C THR A 312 20.51 -27.61 -10.75
N ALA A 313 21.28 -26.57 -11.08
CA ALA A 313 22.72 -26.53 -10.82
C ALA A 313 23.04 -26.57 -9.32
N LEU A 314 22.34 -25.79 -8.51
CA LEU A 314 22.51 -25.74 -7.05
C LEU A 314 22.39 -27.15 -6.44
N THR A 315 21.27 -27.82 -6.76
CA THR A 315 21.00 -29.17 -6.25
C THR A 315 22.07 -30.16 -6.69
N ARG A 316 22.46 -30.13 -7.96
CA ARG A 316 23.50 -31.01 -8.50
C ARG A 316 24.87 -30.79 -7.85
N THR A 317 25.28 -29.53 -7.71
CA THR A 317 26.57 -29.16 -7.14
C THR A 317 26.66 -29.55 -5.67
N ILE A 318 25.65 -29.26 -4.86
CA ILE A 318 25.62 -29.61 -3.44
C ILE A 318 25.71 -31.13 -3.23
N ASN A 319 24.96 -31.91 -4.03
CA ASN A 319 25.05 -33.39 -3.97
C ASN A 319 26.45 -33.89 -4.37
N ALA A 320 27.05 -33.39 -5.45
CA ALA A 320 28.36 -33.76 -5.90
C ALA A 320 29.45 -33.49 -4.84
N ILE A 321 29.43 -32.27 -4.27
CA ILE A 321 30.39 -31.89 -3.21
C ILE A 321 30.16 -32.71 -1.94
N GLY A 322 28.88 -32.93 -1.54
CA GLY A 322 28.56 -33.76 -0.38
C GLY A 322 29.06 -35.19 -0.50
N GLN A 323 28.98 -35.79 -1.70
CA GLN A 323 29.53 -37.10 -2.01
C GLN A 323 31.07 -37.09 -1.95
N SER A 324 31.69 -36.10 -2.59
CA SER A 324 33.17 -36.02 -2.61
C SER A 324 33.76 -35.83 -1.20
N MET A 325 33.07 -35.09 -0.34
CA MET A 325 33.45 -34.89 1.08
C MET A 325 33.06 -36.04 2.01
N GLY A 326 32.37 -37.08 1.51
CA GLY A 326 31.93 -38.24 2.29
C GLY A 326 30.89 -37.91 3.38
N LEU A 327 30.09 -36.87 3.22
CA LEU A 327 29.10 -36.41 4.23
C LEU A 327 27.78 -37.19 4.22
N PHE A 328 27.53 -38.03 3.19
CA PHE A 328 26.25 -38.75 3.01
C PHE A 328 26.25 -40.19 3.59
N LYS A 329 27.15 -40.48 4.53
CA LYS A 329 27.27 -41.86 5.10
C LYS A 329 25.97 -42.37 5.74
N ASP A 330 25.17 -41.45 6.30
CA ASP A 330 23.89 -41.75 6.99
C ASP A 330 22.64 -41.31 6.20
N VAL A 331 22.79 -40.89 4.95
CA VAL A 331 21.69 -40.44 4.12
C VAL A 331 21.36 -41.52 3.08
N LYS A 332 20.13 -42.04 3.10
CA LYS A 332 19.72 -43.15 2.22
C LYS A 332 19.49 -42.75 0.78
N GLU A 333 19.08 -41.49 0.56
CA GLU A 333 18.73 -40.92 -0.75
C GLU A 333 19.53 -39.64 -0.98
N ASN A 334 19.70 -39.24 -2.24
CA ASN A 334 20.25 -37.92 -2.58
C ASN A 334 19.37 -36.81 -2.04
N LEU A 335 19.99 -35.67 -1.69
CA LEU A 335 19.25 -34.47 -1.27
C LEU A 335 18.39 -33.97 -2.42
N THR A 336 17.14 -33.64 -2.12
CA THR A 336 16.21 -33.02 -3.08
C THR A 336 16.48 -31.55 -3.21
N GLY A 337 15.87 -30.90 -4.22
CA GLY A 337 15.99 -29.44 -4.39
C GLY A 337 15.47 -28.67 -3.19
N ASP A 338 14.44 -29.17 -2.50
CA ASP A 338 13.87 -28.52 -1.33
C ASP A 338 14.79 -28.60 -0.11
N ASP A 339 15.42 -29.77 0.11
CA ASP A 339 16.41 -29.93 1.18
C ASP A 339 17.57 -28.95 1.02
N VAL A 340 18.04 -28.80 -0.22
CA VAL A 340 19.15 -27.92 -0.57
C VAL A 340 18.79 -26.44 -0.46
N ARG A 341 17.52 -26.07 -0.62
CA ARG A 341 17.09 -24.69 -0.54
C ARG A 341 16.66 -24.24 0.85
N GLU A 342 16.54 -25.13 1.82
CA GLU A 342 16.19 -24.73 3.19
C GLU A 342 17.22 -23.74 3.76
N GLY A 343 16.74 -22.56 4.19
CA GLY A 343 17.57 -21.46 4.70
C GLY A 343 18.37 -20.72 3.63
N LEU A 344 18.09 -20.95 2.34
CA LEU A 344 18.76 -20.25 1.24
C LEU A 344 18.14 -18.88 1.00
N VAL A 345 18.99 -17.86 0.95
CA VAL A 345 18.66 -16.54 0.36
C VAL A 345 19.50 -16.36 -0.89
N ALA A 346 18.90 -16.15 -2.04
CA ALA A 346 19.60 -16.01 -3.31
C ALA A 346 18.98 -14.92 -4.19
N VAL A 347 19.81 -14.18 -4.88
CA VAL A 347 19.44 -13.22 -5.91
C VAL A 347 20.10 -13.64 -7.21
N ILE A 348 19.32 -13.83 -8.25
CA ILE A 348 19.76 -14.19 -9.60
C ILE A 348 19.41 -13.02 -10.53
N SER A 349 20.39 -12.35 -11.06
CA SER A 349 20.21 -11.26 -12.04
C SER A 349 20.86 -11.67 -13.35
N VAL A 350 20.10 -11.63 -14.43
CA VAL A 350 20.61 -11.84 -15.78
C VAL A 350 20.31 -10.65 -16.65
N LYS A 351 21.30 -10.24 -17.47
CA LYS A 351 21.11 -9.16 -18.45
C LYS A 351 21.40 -9.72 -19.84
N LEU A 352 20.43 -9.55 -20.74
CA LEU A 352 20.51 -10.07 -22.09
C LEU A 352 19.91 -9.05 -23.10
N PRO A 353 20.42 -9.04 -24.34
CA PRO A 353 20.03 -8.00 -25.30
C PRO A 353 18.57 -8.04 -25.72
N GLN A 354 18.00 -9.22 -25.86
CA GLN A 354 16.63 -9.42 -26.36
C GLN A 354 15.89 -10.47 -25.51
N PRO A 355 15.45 -10.11 -24.29
CA PRO A 355 14.73 -11.04 -23.43
C PRO A 355 13.32 -11.31 -23.97
N GLN A 356 12.91 -12.57 -23.89
CA GLN A 356 11.55 -12.99 -24.19
C GLN A 356 10.82 -13.29 -22.90
N PHE A 357 9.71 -12.59 -22.67
CA PHE A 357 8.87 -12.78 -21.49
C PHE A 357 7.52 -13.39 -21.84
N GLU A 358 6.93 -14.06 -20.87
CA GLU A 358 5.54 -14.51 -20.93
C GLU A 358 4.63 -13.36 -20.47
N GLY A 359 3.85 -12.81 -21.42
CA GLY A 359 2.88 -11.73 -21.17
C GLY A 359 3.47 -10.33 -21.01
N GLN A 360 2.57 -9.33 -20.91
CA GLN A 360 2.92 -7.90 -20.81
C GLN A 360 3.53 -7.52 -19.46
N THR A 361 3.14 -8.23 -18.40
CA THR A 361 3.67 -7.99 -17.04
C THR A 361 5.10 -8.46 -16.83
N LYS A 362 5.67 -9.17 -17.80
CA LYS A 362 7.07 -9.67 -17.82
C LYS A 362 7.41 -10.56 -16.60
N GLY A 363 6.42 -11.19 -15.98
CA GLY A 363 6.58 -11.99 -14.76
C GLY A 363 7.46 -13.25 -14.91
N LYS A 364 7.64 -13.77 -16.14
CA LYS A 364 8.41 -14.99 -16.40
C LYS A 364 9.30 -14.85 -17.63
N LEU A 365 10.58 -15.24 -17.49
CA LEU A 365 11.54 -15.24 -18.58
C LEU A 365 11.49 -16.55 -19.35
N ASN A 366 11.24 -16.47 -20.68
CA ASN A 366 11.15 -17.64 -21.57
C ASN A 366 12.39 -17.83 -22.48
N SER A 367 13.32 -16.86 -22.54
CA SER A 367 14.57 -17.00 -23.31
C SER A 367 15.32 -18.27 -22.89
N ASP A 368 15.81 -19.07 -23.84
CA ASP A 368 16.49 -20.34 -23.54
C ASP A 368 17.92 -20.13 -23.04
N ILE A 369 18.04 -19.78 -21.75
CA ILE A 369 19.33 -19.56 -21.07
C ILE A 369 19.56 -20.52 -19.90
N ALA A 370 18.66 -21.49 -19.69
CA ALA A 370 18.75 -22.44 -18.56
C ALA A 370 20.09 -23.19 -18.56
N GLY A 371 20.53 -23.68 -19.73
CA GLY A 371 21.81 -24.40 -19.88
C GLY A 371 23.03 -23.53 -19.58
N ILE A 372 23.02 -22.27 -20.00
CA ILE A 372 24.10 -21.30 -19.76
C ILE A 372 24.25 -21.04 -18.26
N VAL A 373 23.14 -20.73 -17.57
CA VAL A 373 23.11 -20.48 -16.14
C VAL A 373 23.50 -21.73 -15.37
N GLN A 374 23.00 -22.92 -15.77
CA GLN A 374 23.34 -24.19 -15.14
C GLN A 374 24.85 -24.49 -15.22
N ALA A 375 25.45 -24.35 -16.38
CA ALA A 375 26.89 -24.59 -16.56
C ALA A 375 27.72 -23.59 -15.72
N PHE A 376 27.34 -22.31 -15.72
CA PHE A 376 28.00 -21.27 -14.96
C PHE A 376 27.95 -21.54 -13.45
N VAL A 377 26.78 -21.86 -12.90
CA VAL A 377 26.62 -22.12 -11.47
C VAL A 377 27.35 -23.39 -11.05
N ASN A 378 27.25 -24.49 -11.81
CA ASN A 378 28.00 -25.72 -11.53
C ASN A 378 29.50 -25.46 -11.39
N GLU A 379 30.09 -24.70 -12.33
CA GLU A 379 31.50 -24.38 -12.30
C GLU A 379 31.87 -23.48 -11.12
N ARG A 380 31.24 -22.31 -11.01
CA ARG A 380 31.63 -21.28 -10.04
C ARG A 380 31.32 -21.67 -8.59
N LEU A 381 30.13 -22.21 -8.36
CA LEU A 381 29.74 -22.67 -7.03
C LEU A 381 30.55 -23.88 -6.61
N GLY A 382 30.80 -24.82 -7.54
CA GLY A 382 31.65 -25.98 -7.30
C GLY A 382 33.06 -25.56 -6.83
N MET A 383 33.73 -24.71 -7.60
CA MET A 383 35.06 -24.15 -7.24
C MET A 383 35.02 -23.43 -5.89
N PHE A 384 33.99 -22.63 -5.61
CA PHE A 384 33.89 -21.94 -4.32
C PHE A 384 33.79 -22.92 -3.14
N LEU A 385 32.92 -23.94 -3.25
CA LEU A 385 32.72 -24.93 -2.19
C LEU A 385 33.94 -25.82 -1.96
N GLU A 386 34.69 -26.17 -3.00
CA GLU A 386 35.95 -26.89 -2.91
C GLU A 386 37.04 -26.05 -2.23
N GLN A 387 37.13 -24.76 -2.52
CA GLN A 387 38.05 -23.82 -1.91
C GLN A 387 37.67 -23.44 -0.46
N ASN A 388 36.40 -23.62 -0.07
CA ASN A 388 35.91 -23.28 1.26
C ASN A 388 35.21 -24.45 1.96
N PRO A 389 35.94 -25.54 2.30
CA PRO A 389 35.37 -26.75 2.91
C PRO A 389 34.54 -26.49 4.18
N PRO A 390 34.93 -25.56 5.09
CA PRO A 390 34.11 -25.27 6.28
C PRO A 390 32.74 -24.73 5.96
N VAL A 391 32.62 -23.86 4.94
CA VAL A 391 31.36 -23.30 4.47
C VAL A 391 30.52 -24.39 3.78
N ALA A 392 31.14 -25.16 2.90
CA ALA A 392 30.49 -26.29 2.23
C ALA A 392 29.91 -27.28 3.26
N LYS A 393 30.66 -27.64 4.29
CA LYS A 393 30.20 -28.56 5.36
C LYS A 393 28.99 -27.99 6.10
N LYS A 394 28.96 -26.68 6.43
CA LYS A 394 27.82 -26.04 7.09
C LYS A 394 26.56 -26.09 6.22
N ILE A 395 26.68 -25.74 4.95
CA ILE A 395 25.58 -25.76 3.98
C ILE A 395 25.02 -27.17 3.79
N ILE A 396 25.91 -28.14 3.55
CA ILE A 396 25.52 -29.54 3.32
C ILE A 396 24.87 -30.13 4.57
N ASN A 397 25.41 -29.85 5.77
CA ASN A 397 24.79 -30.32 7.01
C ASN A 397 23.39 -29.75 7.21
N LYS A 398 23.17 -28.47 6.92
CA LYS A 398 21.83 -27.88 6.94
C LYS A 398 20.88 -28.63 6.01
N ALA A 399 21.30 -28.90 4.78
CA ALA A 399 20.50 -29.65 3.82
C ALA A 399 20.23 -31.12 4.27
N ILE A 400 21.20 -31.79 4.94
CA ILE A 400 21.02 -33.13 5.54
C ILE A 400 19.98 -33.06 6.67
N GLU A 401 20.03 -32.03 7.52
CA GLU A 401 19.04 -31.86 8.58
C GLU A 401 17.64 -31.63 8.02
N ALA A 402 17.53 -30.87 6.93
CA ALA A 402 16.26 -30.66 6.21
C ALA A 402 15.73 -32.00 5.64
N ALA A 403 16.57 -32.79 5.01
CA ALA A 403 16.19 -34.10 4.48
C ALA A 403 15.71 -35.07 5.59
N ARG A 404 16.39 -35.10 6.74
CA ARG A 404 15.94 -35.88 7.90
C ARG A 404 14.61 -35.40 8.46
N ALA A 405 14.39 -34.08 8.56
CA ALA A 405 13.13 -33.53 9.01
C ALA A 405 11.98 -33.86 8.04
N ARG A 406 12.25 -33.83 6.72
CA ARG A 406 11.30 -34.22 5.68
C ARG A 406 10.95 -35.70 5.76
N GLU A 407 11.92 -36.58 5.92
CA GLU A 407 11.70 -38.02 6.09
C GLU A 407 10.88 -38.31 7.36
N ALA A 408 11.18 -37.67 8.48
CA ALA A 408 10.41 -37.79 9.72
C ALA A 408 8.97 -37.31 9.55
N ALA A 409 8.74 -36.18 8.86
CA ALA A 409 7.41 -35.65 8.55
C ALA A 409 6.62 -36.61 7.64
N ARG A 410 7.27 -37.21 6.62
CA ARG A 410 6.67 -38.23 5.75
C ARG A 410 6.23 -39.48 6.53
N ASN A 411 7.10 -39.97 7.40
CA ASN A 411 6.79 -41.12 8.26
C ASN A 411 5.64 -40.82 9.23
N ALA A 412 5.60 -39.64 9.84
CA ALA A 412 4.50 -39.20 10.70
C ALA A 412 3.16 -39.07 9.92
N ARG A 413 3.22 -38.59 8.70
CA ARG A 413 2.05 -38.47 7.80
C ARG A 413 1.52 -39.86 7.39
N ASP A 414 2.39 -40.78 7.03
CA ASP A 414 2.01 -42.15 6.64
C ASP A 414 1.38 -42.91 7.82
N LEU A 415 1.89 -42.69 9.04
CA LEU A 415 1.29 -43.24 10.26
C LEU A 415 -0.10 -42.65 10.52
N THR A 416 -0.27 -41.36 10.26
CA THR A 416 -1.57 -40.66 10.40
C THR A 416 -2.56 -41.12 9.31
N ARG A 417 -2.11 -41.31 8.07
CA ARG A 417 -2.91 -41.90 6.97
C ARG A 417 -3.36 -43.31 7.28
N ARG A 418 -2.48 -44.14 7.81
CA ARG A 418 -2.84 -45.52 8.23
C ARG A 418 -3.83 -45.53 9.37
N LYS A 419 -3.72 -44.62 10.36
CA LYS A 419 -4.70 -44.45 11.45
C LYS A 419 -6.02 -43.90 10.91
N GLY A 420 -6.00 -42.91 10.03
CA GLY A 420 -7.21 -42.34 9.39
C GLY A 420 -7.92 -43.30 8.43
N ALA A 421 -7.22 -44.24 7.80
CA ALA A 421 -7.81 -45.30 6.99
C ALA A 421 -8.52 -46.37 7.84
N LEU A 422 -8.13 -46.53 9.10
CA LEU A 422 -8.82 -47.40 10.06
C LEU A 422 -10.01 -46.71 10.75
N ASP A 423 -9.98 -45.34 10.85
CA ASP A 423 -11.05 -44.53 11.46
C ASP A 423 -12.01 -43.88 10.44
N GLY A 424 -11.97 -44.28 9.19
CA GLY A 424 -12.94 -43.81 8.17
C GLY A 424 -12.64 -42.40 7.67
N GLY A 425 -11.40 -42.12 7.26
CA GLY A 425 -10.94 -40.99 6.38
C GLY A 425 -11.69 -39.65 6.46
N GLY A 426 -12.10 -39.19 7.63
CA GLY A 426 -13.03 -38.06 7.79
C GLY A 426 -12.35 -36.70 7.85
N LEU A 427 -13.09 -35.70 7.40
CA LEU A 427 -12.79 -34.29 7.62
C LEU A 427 -12.64 -33.98 9.11
N PRO A 428 -11.96 -32.90 9.50
CA PRO A 428 -11.84 -32.52 10.91
C PRO A 428 -13.22 -32.45 11.57
N GLY A 429 -13.40 -33.06 12.72
CA GLY A 429 -14.71 -33.13 13.39
C GLY A 429 -15.32 -31.77 13.75
N LYS A 430 -14.47 -30.73 13.82
CA LYS A 430 -14.93 -29.34 14.03
C LYS A 430 -15.28 -28.58 12.74
N LEU A 431 -14.96 -29.12 11.57
CA LEU A 431 -15.36 -28.50 10.29
C LEU A 431 -16.85 -28.67 10.06
N ALA A 432 -17.57 -27.56 9.94
CA ALA A 432 -18.93 -27.56 9.44
C ALA A 432 -18.89 -27.36 7.92
N ASP A 433 -18.83 -28.45 7.15
CA ASP A 433 -18.69 -28.43 5.69
C ASP A 433 -19.95 -27.97 4.96
N CYS A 434 -19.82 -27.60 3.68
CA CYS A 434 -20.91 -27.25 2.78
C CYS A 434 -21.32 -28.43 1.91
N SER A 435 -22.49 -28.35 1.28
CA SER A 435 -23.04 -29.43 0.41
C SER A 435 -22.65 -29.30 -1.05
N GLU A 436 -22.23 -28.13 -1.51
CA GLU A 436 -21.73 -27.91 -2.87
C GLU A 436 -20.38 -28.63 -3.05
N ARG A 437 -20.13 -29.16 -4.24
CA ARG A 437 -18.92 -29.89 -4.58
C ARG A 437 -18.04 -29.18 -5.59
N ASN A 438 -18.55 -28.14 -6.26
CA ASN A 438 -17.73 -27.32 -7.14
C ASN A 438 -16.92 -26.34 -6.31
N PRO A 439 -15.56 -26.47 -6.26
CA PRO A 439 -14.72 -25.62 -5.45
C PRO A 439 -14.93 -24.13 -5.72
N ASP A 440 -15.10 -23.72 -6.97
CA ASP A 440 -15.25 -22.30 -7.37
C ASP A 440 -16.47 -21.63 -6.74
N ARG A 441 -17.45 -22.42 -6.32
CA ARG A 441 -18.66 -21.94 -5.65
C ARG A 441 -18.61 -22.09 -4.14
N CYS A 442 -17.60 -22.76 -3.59
CA CYS A 442 -17.47 -23.05 -2.18
C CYS A 442 -16.60 -22.01 -1.48
N GLU A 443 -16.96 -21.70 -0.25
CA GLU A 443 -16.23 -20.74 0.62
C GLU A 443 -15.92 -21.38 1.96
N LEU A 444 -14.67 -21.25 2.42
CA LEU A 444 -14.26 -21.67 3.76
C LEU A 444 -13.99 -20.45 4.62
N TYR A 445 -14.71 -20.33 5.72
CA TYR A 445 -14.44 -19.34 6.75
C TYR A 445 -13.56 -19.96 7.83
N LEU A 446 -12.39 -19.36 8.04
CA LEU A 446 -11.53 -19.62 9.19
C LEU A 446 -11.93 -18.61 10.29
N VAL A 447 -12.60 -19.09 11.33
CA VAL A 447 -13.24 -18.23 12.34
C VAL A 447 -12.50 -18.33 13.64
N GLU A 448 -12.23 -17.21 14.27
CA GLU A 448 -11.61 -17.14 15.57
C GLU A 448 -12.58 -17.61 16.66
N GLY A 449 -12.16 -18.63 17.39
CA GLY A 449 -12.88 -19.15 18.58
C GLY A 449 -14.12 -20.00 18.26
N GLU A 450 -14.52 -20.77 19.25
CA GLU A 450 -15.71 -21.66 19.13
C GLU A 450 -17.03 -20.89 19.22
N SER A 451 -17.07 -19.76 19.95
CA SER A 451 -18.25 -18.91 20.10
C SER A 451 -18.66 -18.28 18.79
N ALA A 452 -17.73 -17.51 18.16
CA ALA A 452 -17.99 -16.90 16.86
C ALA A 452 -18.18 -17.96 15.77
N GLY A 453 -17.43 -19.09 15.84
CA GLY A 453 -17.63 -20.25 14.97
C GLY A 453 -19.03 -20.86 15.07
N GLY A 454 -19.60 -20.90 16.28
CA GLY A 454 -21.00 -21.34 16.53
C GLY A 454 -22.02 -20.39 15.89
N THR A 455 -21.86 -19.09 16.08
CA THR A 455 -22.68 -18.04 15.48
C THR A 455 -22.60 -18.09 13.95
N ALA A 456 -21.40 -18.19 13.40
CA ALA A 456 -21.17 -18.32 11.94
C ALA A 456 -21.80 -19.59 11.37
N LYS A 457 -21.68 -20.72 12.06
CA LYS A 457 -22.30 -21.99 11.68
C LYS A 457 -23.82 -21.91 11.62
N GLN A 458 -24.45 -21.15 12.51
CA GLN A 458 -25.90 -20.92 12.51
C GLN A 458 -26.32 -19.97 11.39
N GLY A 459 -25.54 -18.89 11.14
CA GLY A 459 -25.87 -17.84 10.19
C GLY A 459 -25.57 -18.18 8.73
N ARG A 460 -24.66 -19.11 8.45
CA ARG A 460 -24.16 -19.42 7.09
C ARG A 460 -25.20 -20.00 6.13
N ASP A 461 -24.99 -19.86 4.85
CA ASP A 461 -25.65 -20.71 3.85
C ASP A 461 -24.91 -22.05 3.74
N ARG A 462 -25.56 -23.12 4.23
CA ARG A 462 -25.02 -24.48 4.25
C ARG A 462 -24.74 -25.07 2.87
N ARG A 463 -25.30 -24.50 1.82
CA ARG A 463 -25.12 -25.01 0.46
C ARG A 463 -23.66 -24.81 0.01
N PHE A 464 -23.05 -23.62 0.24
CA PHE A 464 -21.74 -23.30 -0.31
C PHE A 464 -20.75 -22.74 0.73
N GLN A 465 -21.17 -22.46 1.96
CA GLN A 465 -20.26 -21.92 3.00
C GLN A 465 -19.91 -22.98 4.03
N ALA A 466 -18.62 -23.21 4.21
CA ALA A 466 -18.04 -24.06 5.26
C ALA A 466 -17.42 -23.19 6.36
N ILE A 467 -17.49 -23.66 7.61
CA ILE A 467 -16.94 -22.98 8.80
C ILE A 467 -15.95 -23.90 9.49
N LEU A 468 -14.72 -23.40 9.70
CA LEU A 468 -13.70 -24.03 10.52
C LEU A 468 -13.35 -23.10 11.68
N PRO A 469 -13.85 -23.35 12.91
CA PRO A 469 -13.43 -22.61 14.09
C PRO A 469 -12.00 -22.99 14.45
N LEU A 470 -11.17 -21.98 14.78
CA LEU A 470 -9.80 -22.12 15.23
C LEU A 470 -9.73 -21.84 16.74
N LYS A 471 -9.11 -22.74 17.49
CA LYS A 471 -9.04 -22.65 18.93
C LYS A 471 -7.83 -21.81 19.37
N GLY A 472 -8.05 -20.50 19.49
CA GLY A 472 -7.02 -19.57 19.94
C GLY A 472 -5.90 -19.32 18.92
N LYS A 473 -4.75 -18.84 19.40
CA LYS A 473 -3.60 -18.51 18.58
C LYS A 473 -2.97 -19.79 18.01
N ILE A 474 -2.80 -19.84 16.69
CA ILE A 474 -2.11 -20.96 16.04
C ILE A 474 -0.59 -20.86 16.24
N LEU A 475 0.11 -21.97 15.97
CA LEU A 475 1.57 -21.99 16.02
C LEU A 475 2.16 -20.98 15.03
N ASN A 476 3.13 -20.18 15.49
CA ASN A 476 3.92 -19.34 14.61
C ASN A 476 4.86 -20.19 13.74
N VAL A 477 4.50 -20.33 12.46
CA VAL A 477 5.24 -21.17 11.51
C VAL A 477 6.57 -20.54 11.06
N GLU A 478 6.79 -19.24 11.31
CA GLU A 478 8.06 -18.57 11.07
C GLU A 478 9.18 -19.13 11.96
N LYS A 479 8.81 -19.51 13.21
CA LYS A 479 9.76 -20.04 14.23
C LYS A 479 9.71 -21.55 14.38
N ALA A 480 8.79 -22.23 13.69
CA ALA A 480 8.55 -23.65 13.91
C ALA A 480 9.11 -24.50 12.78
N ARG A 481 9.79 -25.59 13.15
CA ARG A 481 10.17 -26.62 12.20
C ARG A 481 8.94 -27.30 11.61
N TYR A 482 9.06 -27.79 10.38
CA TYR A 482 7.98 -28.41 9.62
C TYR A 482 7.30 -29.59 10.34
N ASP A 483 8.08 -30.44 11.05
CA ASP A 483 7.57 -31.55 11.85
C ASP A 483 6.68 -31.10 13.02
N LYS A 484 7.07 -30.01 13.73
CA LYS A 484 6.28 -29.42 14.79
C LYS A 484 4.98 -28.78 14.27
N MET A 485 5.07 -28.12 13.11
CA MET A 485 3.93 -27.53 12.45
C MET A 485 2.87 -28.59 12.11
N LEU A 486 3.27 -29.71 11.51
CA LEU A 486 2.37 -30.82 11.22
C LEU A 486 1.84 -31.54 12.47
N GLY A 487 2.53 -31.43 13.60
CA GLY A 487 2.06 -31.90 14.91
C GLY A 487 0.91 -31.03 15.49
N HIS A 488 0.77 -29.77 15.06
CA HIS A 488 -0.21 -28.85 15.63
C HIS A 488 -1.63 -29.11 15.10
N GLU A 489 -2.60 -29.28 16.01
CA GLU A 489 -3.95 -29.71 15.69
C GLU A 489 -4.68 -28.75 14.75
N GLU A 490 -4.61 -27.44 15.01
CA GLU A 490 -5.30 -26.40 14.23
C GLU A 490 -4.74 -26.35 12.79
N ILE A 491 -3.43 -26.44 12.64
CA ILE A 491 -2.76 -26.43 11.33
C ILE A 491 -3.12 -27.69 10.55
N ARG A 492 -3.13 -28.86 11.18
CA ARG A 492 -3.58 -30.11 10.54
C ARG A 492 -5.04 -30.03 10.10
N ALA A 493 -5.90 -29.44 10.95
CA ALA A 493 -7.32 -29.25 10.61
C ALA A 493 -7.47 -28.35 9.38
N MET A 494 -6.71 -27.24 9.28
CA MET A 494 -6.73 -26.37 8.08
C MET A 494 -6.23 -27.12 6.84
N ILE A 495 -5.09 -27.79 6.90
CA ILE A 495 -4.54 -28.55 5.76
C ILE A 495 -5.54 -29.60 5.27
N THR A 496 -6.16 -30.35 6.20
CA THR A 496 -7.17 -31.37 5.87
C THR A 496 -8.43 -30.77 5.29
N ALA A 497 -8.90 -29.62 5.82
CA ALA A 497 -10.08 -28.94 5.31
C ALA A 497 -9.85 -28.41 3.90
N LEU A 498 -8.70 -27.78 3.63
CA LEU A 498 -8.36 -27.23 2.32
C LEU A 498 -8.20 -28.32 1.24
N GLY A 499 -7.63 -29.46 1.60
CA GLY A 499 -7.53 -30.62 0.71
C GLY A 499 -6.42 -30.56 -0.35
N CYS A 500 -5.72 -29.42 -0.47
CA CYS A 500 -4.68 -29.19 -1.46
C CYS A 500 -3.29 -29.72 -1.07
N GLY A 501 -3.17 -30.36 0.11
CA GLY A 501 -1.88 -30.79 0.63
C GLY A 501 -1.05 -29.64 1.19
N ILE A 502 0.21 -29.91 1.54
CA ILE A 502 1.16 -28.91 2.03
C ILE A 502 2.59 -29.32 1.69
N GLY A 503 3.45 -28.31 1.46
CA GLY A 503 4.83 -28.52 1.00
C GLY A 503 4.91 -28.70 -0.52
N LYS A 504 6.09 -28.52 -1.09
CA LYS A 504 6.28 -28.43 -2.56
C LYS A 504 5.97 -29.73 -3.30
N ASP A 505 6.12 -30.89 -2.63
CA ASP A 505 5.87 -32.20 -3.26
C ASP A 505 4.41 -32.62 -3.27
N ASP A 506 3.62 -32.21 -2.27
CA ASP A 506 2.23 -32.65 -2.08
C ASP A 506 1.21 -31.53 -2.34
N PHE A 507 1.66 -30.27 -2.38
CA PHE A 507 0.77 -29.14 -2.60
C PHE A 507 0.33 -29.08 -4.06
N ASP A 508 -0.96 -29.15 -4.26
CA ASP A 508 -1.60 -29.05 -5.57
C ASP A 508 -2.82 -28.15 -5.44
N ALA A 509 -2.72 -26.91 -5.94
CA ALA A 509 -3.79 -25.92 -5.89
C ALA A 509 -5.06 -26.38 -6.64
N THR A 510 -4.94 -27.29 -7.63
CA THR A 510 -6.09 -27.80 -8.37
C THR A 510 -6.98 -28.71 -7.52
N ARG A 511 -6.46 -29.20 -6.39
CA ARG A 511 -7.19 -30.05 -5.44
C ARG A 511 -7.86 -29.26 -4.32
N LEU A 512 -7.78 -27.92 -4.38
CA LEU A 512 -8.41 -27.04 -3.41
C LEU A 512 -9.92 -27.29 -3.38
N ARG A 513 -10.47 -27.41 -2.19
CA ARG A 513 -11.89 -27.68 -1.98
C ARG A 513 -12.77 -26.45 -1.96
N TYR A 514 -12.19 -25.26 -1.77
CA TYR A 514 -12.93 -24.00 -1.62
C TYR A 514 -12.29 -22.90 -2.46
N GLY A 515 -13.06 -22.29 -3.35
CA GLY A 515 -12.60 -21.22 -4.22
C GLY A 515 -12.25 -19.92 -3.45
N LYS A 516 -12.86 -19.75 -2.25
CA LYS A 516 -12.51 -18.63 -1.36
C LYS A 516 -12.21 -19.13 0.05
N ILE A 517 -11.11 -18.67 0.59
CA ILE A 517 -10.69 -18.87 1.99
C ILE A 517 -10.79 -17.53 2.68
N ILE A 518 -11.69 -17.39 3.63
CA ILE A 518 -12.05 -16.12 4.25
C ILE A 518 -11.61 -16.14 5.71
N LEU A 519 -10.67 -15.25 6.06
CA LEU A 519 -10.21 -15.06 7.43
C LEU A 519 -11.20 -14.16 8.14
N MET A 520 -11.82 -14.65 9.20
CA MET A 520 -12.81 -13.94 9.98
C MET A 520 -12.40 -13.93 11.46
N THR A 521 -11.72 -12.86 11.86
CA THR A 521 -11.18 -12.63 13.20
C THR A 521 -11.85 -11.43 13.86
N ASP A 522 -11.80 -11.36 15.18
CA ASP A 522 -12.30 -10.22 15.94
C ASP A 522 -11.55 -8.92 15.60
N ALA A 523 -12.17 -7.77 15.85
CA ALA A 523 -11.60 -6.45 15.57
C ALA A 523 -10.74 -5.94 16.75
N ASP A 524 -10.16 -6.83 17.53
CA ASP A 524 -9.29 -6.53 18.65
C ASP A 524 -7.81 -6.88 18.37
N VAL A 525 -6.97 -6.72 19.39
CA VAL A 525 -5.52 -6.99 19.30
C VAL A 525 -5.24 -8.48 19.06
N ASP A 526 -5.96 -9.36 19.73
CA ASP A 526 -5.78 -10.81 19.61
C ASP A 526 -6.22 -11.31 18.23
N GLY A 527 -7.35 -10.83 17.71
CA GLY A 527 -7.81 -11.14 16.36
C GLY A 527 -6.85 -10.64 15.27
N SER A 528 -6.24 -9.47 15.47
CA SER A 528 -5.20 -8.96 14.57
C SER A 528 -3.95 -9.85 14.59
N HIS A 529 -3.55 -10.37 15.75
CA HIS A 529 -2.44 -11.31 15.87
C HIS A 529 -2.75 -12.66 15.22
N ILE A 530 -3.95 -13.22 15.44
CA ILE A 530 -4.39 -14.48 14.81
C ILE A 530 -4.41 -14.34 13.29
N ARG A 531 -4.89 -13.21 12.76
CA ARG A 531 -4.86 -12.88 11.34
C ARG A 531 -3.43 -12.89 10.80
N THR A 532 -2.50 -12.25 11.50
CA THR A 532 -1.08 -12.22 11.11
C THR A 532 -0.48 -13.62 11.10
N LEU A 533 -0.78 -14.47 12.09
CA LEU A 533 -0.32 -15.87 12.13
C LEU A 533 -0.87 -16.69 10.96
N LEU A 534 -2.15 -16.52 10.62
CA LEU A 534 -2.78 -17.18 9.46
C LEU A 534 -2.16 -16.72 8.15
N LEU A 535 -1.96 -15.40 7.97
CA LEU A 535 -1.29 -14.86 6.79
C LEU A 535 0.14 -15.38 6.67
N THR A 536 0.89 -15.47 7.78
CA THR A 536 2.22 -16.08 7.82
C THR A 536 2.18 -17.53 7.34
N PHE A 537 1.20 -18.31 7.78
CA PHE A 537 1.02 -19.70 7.36
C PHE A 537 0.76 -19.79 5.84
N PHE A 538 -0.16 -19.02 5.30
CA PHE A 538 -0.46 -19.02 3.87
C PHE A 538 0.73 -18.54 3.04
N PHE A 539 1.40 -17.48 3.46
CA PHE A 539 2.57 -16.95 2.78
C PHE A 539 3.73 -17.96 2.73
N ARG A 540 4.04 -18.63 3.86
CA ARG A 540 5.19 -19.56 3.94
C ARG A 540 4.93 -20.89 3.27
N HIS A 541 3.72 -21.43 3.35
CA HIS A 541 3.43 -22.82 2.98
C HIS A 541 2.41 -22.99 1.86
N MET A 542 1.62 -21.97 1.55
CA MET A 542 0.57 -22.02 0.54
C MET A 542 0.49 -20.71 -0.26
N ASN A 543 1.61 -20.08 -0.59
CA ASN A 543 1.66 -18.77 -1.25
C ASN A 543 0.95 -18.77 -2.62
N GLU A 544 0.88 -19.92 -3.28
CA GLU A 544 0.14 -20.08 -4.54
C GLU A 544 -1.36 -19.77 -4.40
N LEU A 545 -1.95 -20.01 -3.21
CA LEU A 545 -3.35 -19.66 -2.94
C LEU A 545 -3.55 -18.14 -2.85
N ILE A 546 -2.54 -17.39 -2.38
CA ILE A 546 -2.58 -15.92 -2.37
C ILE A 546 -2.43 -15.40 -3.81
N LYS A 547 -1.45 -15.92 -4.57
CA LYS A 547 -1.21 -15.53 -5.97
C LYS A 547 -2.41 -15.80 -6.89
N ARG A 548 -3.24 -16.79 -6.58
CA ARG A 548 -4.47 -17.12 -7.33
C ARG A 548 -5.73 -16.47 -6.78
N ASP A 549 -5.59 -15.47 -5.91
CA ASP A 549 -6.71 -14.72 -5.34
C ASP A 549 -7.74 -15.59 -4.58
N HIS A 550 -7.27 -16.63 -3.86
CA HIS A 550 -8.14 -17.48 -3.06
C HIS A 550 -8.31 -17.00 -1.61
N VAL A 551 -7.42 -16.12 -1.10
CA VAL A 551 -7.39 -15.70 0.31
C VAL A 551 -8.02 -14.33 0.48
N TYR A 552 -8.96 -14.21 1.43
CA TYR A 552 -9.71 -12.99 1.71
C TYR A 552 -9.77 -12.73 3.22
N ILE A 553 -9.97 -11.47 3.58
CA ILE A 553 -10.23 -11.04 4.94
C ILE A 553 -11.65 -10.47 5.00
N ALA A 554 -12.48 -11.01 5.88
CA ALA A 554 -13.81 -10.49 6.14
C ALA A 554 -13.74 -9.11 6.80
N GLN A 555 -14.66 -8.23 6.44
CA GLN A 555 -14.76 -6.86 6.95
C GLN A 555 -16.08 -6.70 7.72
N PRO A 556 -16.19 -7.20 8.97
CA PRO A 556 -17.38 -6.97 9.77
C PRO A 556 -17.53 -5.48 10.09
N PRO A 557 -18.76 -4.96 10.27
CA PRO A 557 -18.96 -3.56 10.63
C PRO A 557 -18.53 -3.30 12.06
N LEU A 558 -17.91 -2.12 12.29
CA LEU A 558 -17.53 -1.67 13.64
C LEU A 558 -18.70 -1.07 14.42
N TYR A 559 -19.70 -0.51 13.72
CA TYR A 559 -20.82 0.17 14.37
C TYR A 559 -22.16 -0.30 13.83
N LYS A 560 -23.15 -0.31 14.73
CA LYS A 560 -24.57 -0.39 14.41
C LYS A 560 -25.25 0.84 14.96
N ILE A 561 -26.01 1.53 14.11
CA ILE A 561 -26.86 2.64 14.52
C ILE A 561 -28.31 2.26 14.35
N LYS A 562 -29.15 2.60 15.35
CA LYS A 562 -30.58 2.25 15.37
C LYS A 562 -31.42 3.43 15.81
N LYS A 563 -32.56 3.65 15.12
CA LYS A 563 -33.61 4.58 15.51
C LYS A 563 -34.96 3.99 15.15
N GLY A 564 -35.74 3.55 16.13
CA GLY A 564 -37.01 2.87 15.90
C GLY A 564 -36.83 1.60 15.06
N ARG A 565 -37.44 1.57 13.85
CA ARG A 565 -37.31 0.45 12.89
C ARG A 565 -36.12 0.59 11.94
N PHE A 566 -35.46 1.75 11.92
CA PHE A 566 -34.29 1.99 11.10
C PHE A 566 -33.04 1.42 11.77
N GLU A 567 -32.31 0.57 11.02
CA GLU A 567 -31.01 0.04 11.43
C GLU A 567 -30.03 0.19 10.26
N GLN A 568 -28.79 0.60 10.56
CA GLN A 568 -27.71 0.70 9.60
C GLN A 568 -26.42 0.22 10.24
N TYR A 569 -25.65 -0.57 9.49
CA TYR A 569 -24.31 -0.98 9.85
C TYR A 569 -23.30 -0.08 9.18
N ILE A 570 -22.23 0.25 9.89
CA ILE A 570 -21.19 1.18 9.46
C ILE A 570 -19.83 0.48 9.62
N LYS A 571 -19.04 0.54 8.58
CA LYS A 571 -17.81 -0.24 8.44
C LYS A 571 -16.70 0.22 9.38
N ASP A 572 -16.43 1.55 9.43
CA ASP A 572 -15.29 2.12 10.14
C ASP A 572 -15.60 3.51 10.72
N ASP A 573 -14.63 4.07 11.46
CA ASP A 573 -14.76 5.39 12.11
C ASP A 573 -14.92 6.53 11.09
N ARG A 574 -14.31 6.44 9.90
CA ARG A 574 -14.41 7.48 8.86
C ARG A 574 -15.82 7.52 8.29
N GLU A 575 -16.36 6.36 7.96
CA GLU A 575 -17.75 6.25 7.49
C GLU A 575 -18.74 6.68 8.59
N PHE A 576 -18.45 6.35 9.85
CA PHE A 576 -19.25 6.76 10.99
C PHE A 576 -19.37 8.29 11.07
N VAL A 577 -18.24 9.00 11.05
CA VAL A 577 -18.22 10.48 11.06
C VAL A 577 -18.96 11.03 9.86
N LYS A 578 -18.72 10.51 8.65
CA LYS A 578 -19.39 10.94 7.42
C LYS A 578 -20.90 10.80 7.50
N VAL A 579 -21.38 9.67 8.04
CA VAL A 579 -22.82 9.42 8.22
C VAL A 579 -23.41 10.38 9.27
N MET A 580 -22.72 10.62 10.41
CA MET A 580 -23.19 11.53 11.45
C MET A 580 -23.25 12.98 10.94
N VAL A 581 -22.21 13.43 10.26
CA VAL A 581 -22.16 14.78 9.66
C VAL A 581 -23.27 14.96 8.63
N LYS A 582 -23.44 14.01 7.70
CA LYS A 582 -24.51 14.09 6.69
C LYS A 582 -25.89 14.22 7.32
N ARG A 583 -26.17 13.44 8.36
CA ARG A 583 -27.44 13.47 9.09
C ARG A 583 -27.67 14.79 9.81
N ALA A 584 -26.64 15.33 10.46
CA ALA A 584 -26.75 16.62 11.14
C ALA A 584 -26.99 17.75 10.13
N ALA A 585 -26.26 17.72 9.00
CA ALA A 585 -26.35 18.75 7.97
C ALA A 585 -27.74 18.84 7.29
N GLU A 586 -28.51 17.73 7.25
CA GLU A 586 -29.87 17.72 6.68
C GLU A 586 -30.86 18.59 7.49
N GLY A 587 -30.56 18.87 8.76
CA GLY A 587 -31.45 19.64 9.65
C GLY A 587 -30.83 20.87 10.30
N MET A 588 -29.62 21.26 9.89
CA MET A 588 -28.86 22.33 10.52
C MET A 588 -28.39 23.38 9.52
N ILE A 589 -28.25 24.59 10.02
CA ILE A 589 -27.68 25.74 9.36
C ILE A 589 -26.58 26.26 10.26
N VAL A 590 -25.42 26.46 9.72
CA VAL A 590 -24.32 27.11 10.42
C VAL A 590 -24.13 28.51 9.86
N ARG A 591 -24.13 29.50 10.75
CA ARG A 591 -23.69 30.86 10.43
C ARG A 591 -22.33 31.09 11.06
N HIS A 592 -21.45 31.77 10.37
CA HIS A 592 -20.10 32.04 10.83
C HIS A 592 -19.72 33.52 10.61
N GLY A 593 -18.81 34.02 11.45
CA GLY A 593 -18.29 35.36 11.42
C GLY A 593 -19.32 36.45 11.76
N GLU A 594 -18.88 37.68 11.85
CA GLU A 594 -19.73 38.87 12.15
C GLU A 594 -20.78 39.12 11.07
N SER A 595 -20.49 38.76 9.81
CA SER A 595 -21.42 38.89 8.68
C SER A 595 -22.54 37.85 8.70
N ALA A 596 -22.47 36.85 9.61
CA ALA A 596 -23.43 35.75 9.74
C ALA A 596 -23.67 34.99 8.42
N SER A 597 -22.62 34.79 7.62
CA SER A 597 -22.70 34.04 6.37
C SER A 597 -23.20 32.61 6.63
N ARG A 598 -24.08 32.11 5.75
CA ARG A 598 -24.86 30.89 5.98
C ARG A 598 -24.32 29.72 5.18
N ILE A 599 -24.15 28.58 5.85
CA ILE A 599 -23.75 27.30 5.24
C ILE A 599 -24.81 26.25 5.61
N GLU A 600 -25.30 25.47 4.64
CA GLU A 600 -26.33 24.46 4.84
C GLU A 600 -26.25 23.31 3.83
N GLY A 601 -26.91 22.21 4.12
CA GLY A 601 -27.10 21.07 3.20
C GLY A 601 -25.78 20.45 2.70
N ALA A 602 -25.62 20.39 1.37
CA ALA A 602 -24.44 19.77 0.74
C ALA A 602 -23.15 20.55 1.02
N ASP A 603 -23.23 21.89 1.08
CA ASP A 603 -22.06 22.74 1.37
C ASP A 603 -21.60 22.57 2.81
N LEU A 604 -22.52 22.46 3.76
CA LEU A 604 -22.20 22.12 5.16
C LEU A 604 -21.55 20.73 5.25
N THR A 605 -22.05 19.76 4.53
CA THR A 605 -21.46 18.40 4.51
C THR A 605 -20.04 18.43 3.95
N ARG A 606 -19.81 19.18 2.87
CA ARG A 606 -18.47 19.33 2.25
C ARG A 606 -17.53 20.07 3.18
N PHE A 607 -17.97 21.20 3.75
CA PHE A 607 -17.20 21.98 4.73
C PHE A 607 -16.78 21.09 5.91
N MET A 608 -17.72 20.37 6.52
CA MET A 608 -17.43 19.48 7.66
C MET A 608 -16.48 18.33 7.29
N GLY A 609 -16.55 17.80 6.07
CA GLY A 609 -15.63 16.80 5.57
C GLY A 609 -14.18 17.33 5.49
N THR A 610 -14.00 18.50 4.88
CA THR A 610 -12.70 19.17 4.78
C THR A 610 -12.19 19.63 6.15
N LEU A 611 -13.10 20.12 7.02
CA LEU A 611 -12.78 20.49 8.40
C LEU A 611 -12.24 19.29 9.20
N ASN A 612 -12.83 18.12 9.05
CA ASN A 612 -12.32 16.89 9.69
C ASN A 612 -10.87 16.57 9.27
N GLU A 613 -10.57 16.70 7.98
CA GLU A 613 -9.21 16.51 7.46
C GLU A 613 -8.25 17.58 7.99
N TYR A 614 -8.67 18.84 7.97
CA TYR A 614 -7.90 19.96 8.54
C TYR A 614 -7.57 19.73 10.01
N LEU A 615 -8.58 19.41 10.84
CA LEU A 615 -8.40 19.15 12.27
C LEU A 615 -7.45 17.96 12.51
N GLY A 616 -7.49 16.92 11.68
CA GLY A 616 -6.58 15.78 11.76
C GLY A 616 -5.12 16.15 11.47
N PHE A 617 -4.85 17.08 10.55
CA PHE A 617 -3.51 17.60 10.30
C PHE A 617 -3.09 18.64 11.34
N ALA A 618 -4.01 19.51 11.78
CA ALA A 618 -3.78 20.46 12.86
C ALA A 618 -3.35 19.76 14.15
N GLU A 619 -3.97 18.63 14.50
CA GLU A 619 -3.57 17.82 15.66
C GLU A 619 -2.11 17.29 15.54
N LYS A 620 -1.67 16.92 14.33
CA LYS A 620 -0.28 16.51 14.10
C LYS A 620 0.71 17.67 14.30
N VAL A 621 0.34 18.88 13.86
CA VAL A 621 1.12 20.09 14.08
C VAL A 621 1.12 20.46 15.56
N ASP A 622 -0.05 20.35 16.22
CA ASP A 622 -0.20 20.63 17.65
C ASP A 622 0.66 19.70 18.53
N LYS A 623 0.81 18.42 18.17
CA LYS A 623 1.74 17.51 18.88
C LYS A 623 3.18 17.99 18.87
N ARG A 624 3.60 18.79 17.86
CA ARG A 624 4.94 19.41 17.80
C ARG A 624 4.99 20.72 18.60
N ILE A 625 3.97 21.56 18.45
CA ILE A 625 3.88 22.90 19.09
C ILE A 625 3.38 22.78 20.53
N ARG A 626 2.52 21.79 20.81
CA ARG A 626 1.81 21.57 22.10
C ARG A 626 0.93 22.74 22.55
N ASN A 627 0.33 23.43 21.60
CA ASN A 627 -0.60 24.51 21.88
C ASN A 627 -1.58 24.70 20.70
N GLU A 628 -2.83 24.28 20.89
CA GLU A 628 -3.87 24.29 19.85
C GLU A 628 -4.18 25.71 19.36
N LYS A 629 -4.28 26.68 20.26
CA LYS A 629 -4.54 28.10 19.89
C LYS A 629 -3.41 28.67 19.03
N LEU A 630 -2.17 28.25 19.33
CA LEU A 630 -1.01 28.63 18.53
C LEU A 630 -1.04 27.99 17.14
N THR A 631 -1.50 26.75 17.02
CA THR A 631 -1.67 26.08 15.73
C THR A 631 -2.71 26.80 14.86
N GLU A 632 -3.80 27.27 15.44
CA GLU A 632 -4.79 28.09 14.73
C GLU A 632 -4.22 29.44 14.28
N LEU A 633 -3.46 30.11 15.14
CA LEU A 633 -2.79 31.37 14.80
C LEU A 633 -1.81 31.19 13.64
N LEU A 634 -1.04 30.11 13.64
CA LEU A 634 -0.11 29.77 12.55
C LEU A 634 -0.83 29.51 11.22
N ALA A 635 -1.99 28.88 11.26
CA ALA A 635 -2.80 28.70 10.07
C ALA A 635 -3.24 30.05 9.48
N ARG A 636 -3.63 31.00 10.34
CA ARG A 636 -4.02 32.36 9.92
C ARG A 636 -2.85 33.20 9.42
N ALA A 637 -1.64 32.98 9.93
CA ALA A 637 -0.45 33.71 9.50
C ALA A 637 0.02 33.34 8.08
N GLU A 638 -0.47 32.23 7.51
CA GLU A 638 -0.19 31.76 6.14
C GLU A 638 1.31 31.79 5.78
N LEU A 639 2.15 31.29 6.69
CA LEU A 639 3.59 31.13 6.47
C LEU A 639 3.89 29.86 5.67
N THR A 640 3.74 29.93 4.35
CA THR A 640 3.79 28.75 3.48
C THR A 640 5.01 28.68 2.58
N HIS A 641 5.71 29.80 2.39
CA HIS A 641 6.87 29.90 1.50
C HIS A 641 8.15 30.19 2.27
N ARG A 642 9.29 29.68 1.77
CA ARG A 642 10.60 29.99 2.36
C ARG A 642 10.88 31.49 2.41
N THR A 643 10.37 32.24 1.43
CA THR A 643 10.47 33.71 1.39
C THR A 643 9.79 34.40 2.55
N ASP A 644 8.79 33.75 3.20
CA ASP A 644 8.13 34.27 4.39
C ASP A 644 9.04 34.27 5.62
N PHE A 645 10.09 33.43 5.60
CA PHE A 645 11.09 33.27 6.64
C PHE A 645 12.46 33.86 6.28
N ALA A 646 12.74 34.13 5.02
CA ALA A 646 14.03 34.65 4.56
C ALA A 646 14.14 36.17 4.82
N SER A 647 15.36 36.66 5.10
CA SER A 647 15.63 38.11 5.22
C SER A 647 15.16 38.87 3.98
N ASP A 648 14.67 40.09 4.16
CA ASP A 648 14.33 40.97 3.04
C ASP A 648 15.60 41.42 2.28
N ALA A 649 15.45 42.14 1.18
CA ALA A 649 16.57 42.64 0.38
C ALA A 649 17.55 43.55 1.17
N ASN A 650 17.17 44.03 2.35
CA ASN A 650 17.98 44.89 3.24
C ASN A 650 18.50 44.11 4.46
N GLY A 651 18.35 42.81 4.52
CA GLY A 651 18.78 41.98 5.66
C GLY A 651 17.92 42.11 6.90
N LYS A 652 16.67 42.56 6.78
CA LYS A 652 15.72 42.71 7.89
C LYS A 652 14.82 41.51 8.05
N VAL A 653 14.27 41.35 9.25
CA VAL A 653 13.25 40.35 9.58
C VAL A 653 12.05 40.53 8.65
N PRO A 654 11.54 39.43 8.03
CA PRO A 654 10.34 39.46 7.18
C PRO A 654 9.12 40.02 7.93
N GLN A 655 8.33 40.83 7.26
CA GLN A 655 7.17 41.49 7.90
C GLN A 655 6.19 40.45 8.51
N LYS A 656 5.93 39.34 7.84
CA LYS A 656 5.06 38.27 8.38
C LYS A 656 5.58 37.68 9.69
N ILE A 657 6.89 37.55 9.86
CA ILE A 657 7.52 37.10 11.11
C ILE A 657 7.37 38.16 12.20
N VAL A 658 7.54 39.46 11.86
CA VAL A 658 7.32 40.57 12.80
C VAL A 658 5.87 40.62 13.27
N ASP A 659 4.92 40.49 12.34
CA ASP A 659 3.48 40.50 12.63
C ASP A 659 3.09 39.30 13.52
N LEU A 660 3.56 38.11 13.19
CA LEU A 660 3.33 36.92 14.01
C LEU A 660 3.94 37.05 15.40
N HIS A 661 5.19 37.54 15.49
CA HIS A 661 5.84 37.78 16.77
C HIS A 661 5.06 38.76 17.66
N SER A 662 4.56 39.86 17.07
CA SER A 662 3.74 40.85 17.78
C SER A 662 2.45 40.26 18.34
N GLN A 663 1.75 39.44 17.52
CA GLN A 663 0.56 38.72 17.95
C GLN A 663 0.86 37.69 19.05
N LEU A 664 2.01 36.97 18.95
CA LEU A 664 2.42 36.02 19.98
C LEU A 664 2.76 36.68 21.31
N VAL A 665 3.40 37.86 21.28
CA VAL A 665 3.70 38.63 22.48
C VAL A 665 2.42 39.16 23.13
N GLU A 666 1.44 39.62 22.33
CA GLU A 666 0.15 40.10 22.84
C GLU A 666 -0.63 38.96 23.50
N LEU A 667 -0.64 37.78 22.89
CA LEU A 667 -1.34 36.60 23.37
C LEU A 667 -0.52 35.73 24.35
N ALA A 668 0.69 36.10 24.67
CA ALA A 668 1.61 35.28 25.48
C ALA A 668 1.04 34.89 26.85
N GLY A 669 0.29 35.79 27.47
CA GLY A 669 -0.41 35.53 28.75
C GLY A 669 -1.53 34.47 28.61
N ASP A 670 -2.35 34.59 27.57
CA ASP A 670 -3.47 33.67 27.33
C ASP A 670 -2.98 32.30 26.85
N LEU A 671 -1.87 32.30 26.12
CA LEU A 671 -1.21 31.10 25.61
C LEU A 671 -0.32 30.43 26.68
N GLN A 672 -0.06 31.11 27.80
CA GLN A 672 0.83 30.65 28.87
C GLN A 672 2.24 30.30 28.36
N ILE A 673 2.78 31.09 27.45
CA ILE A 673 4.12 30.92 26.86
C ILE A 673 4.99 32.14 27.10
N LYS A 674 6.30 31.95 27.02
CA LYS A 674 7.27 33.06 26.98
C LYS A 674 7.87 33.10 25.59
N VAL A 675 7.61 34.19 24.86
CA VAL A 675 8.04 34.36 23.47
C VAL A 675 9.41 35.02 23.45
N SER A 676 10.38 34.49 22.72
CA SER A 676 11.69 35.12 22.48
C SER A 676 11.60 36.06 21.26
N LYS A 677 12.59 36.95 21.12
CA LYS A 677 12.71 37.74 19.91
C LYS A 677 13.04 36.86 18.73
N PRO A 678 12.61 37.25 17.51
CA PRO A 678 13.00 36.51 16.30
C PRO A 678 14.53 36.39 16.20
N VAL A 679 15.00 35.18 15.88
CA VAL A 679 16.44 34.85 15.75
C VAL A 679 16.67 34.36 14.32
N GLU A 680 17.77 34.83 13.72
CA GLU A 680 18.20 34.34 12.40
C GLU A 680 18.95 33.01 12.54
N ASP A 681 18.57 32.02 11.77
CA ASP A 681 19.33 30.80 11.55
C ASP A 681 20.38 31.12 10.48
N GLU A 682 21.64 31.27 10.89
CA GLU A 682 22.74 31.62 10.00
C GLU A 682 23.04 30.51 8.96
N GLU A 683 22.72 29.27 9.27
CA GLU A 683 22.95 28.13 8.36
C GLU A 683 21.94 28.11 7.22
N HIS A 684 20.68 28.39 7.49
CA HIS A 684 19.58 28.33 6.52
C HIS A 684 19.17 29.71 5.99
N HIS A 685 19.71 30.81 6.54
CA HIS A 685 19.32 32.20 6.23
C HIS A 685 17.81 32.45 6.37
N THR A 686 17.22 31.90 7.44
CA THR A 686 15.80 32.01 7.77
C THR A 686 15.60 32.47 9.19
N TRP A 687 14.50 33.20 9.46
CA TRP A 687 14.14 33.66 10.78
C TRP A 687 13.22 32.67 11.48
N SER A 688 13.45 32.51 12.79
CA SER A 688 12.63 31.68 13.68
C SER A 688 12.12 32.50 14.87
N ILE A 689 10.95 32.09 15.38
CA ILE A 689 10.39 32.60 16.63
C ILE A 689 10.33 31.42 17.60
N CYS A 690 11.14 31.51 18.68
CA CYS A 690 11.11 30.47 19.70
C CYS A 690 10.27 30.93 20.91
N PHE A 691 9.66 29.97 21.56
CA PHE A 691 8.87 30.20 22.78
C PHE A 691 9.07 29.05 23.76
N THR A 692 8.94 29.35 25.05
CA THR A 692 9.02 28.36 26.12
C THR A 692 7.62 28.05 26.61
N ASP A 693 7.26 26.76 26.62
CA ASP A 693 5.95 26.30 27.12
C ASP A 693 5.89 26.24 28.65
N THR A 694 4.74 25.91 29.19
CA THR A 694 4.51 25.81 30.65
C THR A 694 5.38 24.76 31.35
N GLN A 695 5.93 23.82 30.60
CA GLN A 695 6.80 22.75 31.10
C GLN A 695 8.28 23.11 31.01
N GLY A 696 8.60 24.31 30.51
CA GLY A 696 9.97 24.79 30.32
C GLY A 696 10.66 24.26 29.07
N ALA A 697 9.92 23.61 28.17
CA ALA A 697 10.47 23.17 26.90
C ALA A 697 10.46 24.31 25.87
N GLU A 698 11.60 24.53 25.22
CA GLU A 698 11.72 25.50 24.13
C GLU A 698 11.24 24.86 22.81
N ARG A 699 10.44 25.62 22.06
CA ARG A 699 9.91 25.24 20.74
C ARG A 699 10.02 26.42 19.81
N CYS A 700 10.27 26.13 18.53
CA CYS A 700 10.45 27.18 17.54
C CYS A 700 9.45 27.04 16.40
N ILE A 701 9.02 28.17 15.91
CA ILE A 701 8.29 28.36 14.67
C ILE A 701 9.33 28.79 13.64
N ASP A 702 9.71 27.88 12.79
CA ASP A 702 10.78 28.01 11.82
C ASP A 702 10.37 27.47 10.45
N TRP A 703 11.25 27.58 9.47
CA TRP A 703 11.03 26.99 8.16
C TRP A 703 10.91 25.46 8.21
N THR A 704 11.56 24.80 9.15
CA THR A 704 11.48 23.33 9.33
C THR A 704 10.05 22.90 9.68
N LEU A 705 9.39 23.65 10.57
CA LEU A 705 7.98 23.42 10.90
C LEU A 705 7.07 23.70 9.69
N ALA A 706 7.26 24.85 9.04
CA ALA A 706 6.42 25.29 7.93
C ALA A 706 6.58 24.42 6.66
N SER A 707 7.77 23.89 6.42
CA SER A 707 8.05 22.96 5.34
C SER A 707 7.60 21.51 5.62
N SER A 708 7.22 21.22 6.88
CA SER A 708 6.80 19.88 7.26
C SER A 708 5.53 19.46 6.52
N PRO A 709 5.42 18.18 6.11
CA PRO A 709 4.24 17.68 5.40
C PRO A 709 2.94 17.87 6.16
N ALA A 710 2.96 17.71 7.49
CA ALA A 710 1.77 17.93 8.31
C ALA A 710 1.27 19.38 8.22
N PHE A 711 2.22 20.35 8.29
CA PHE A 711 1.87 21.77 8.16
C PHE A 711 1.38 22.11 6.74
N ARG A 712 2.07 21.64 5.71
CA ARG A 712 1.66 21.87 4.31
C ARG A 712 0.27 21.28 4.02
N GLN A 713 -0.01 20.04 4.48
CA GLN A 713 -1.34 19.43 4.35
C GLN A 713 -2.39 20.22 5.13
N MET A 714 -2.08 20.64 6.36
CA MET A 714 -2.95 21.50 7.15
C MET A 714 -3.30 22.78 6.37
N MET A 715 -2.29 23.46 5.81
CA MET A 715 -2.48 24.70 5.03
C MET A 715 -3.23 24.47 3.73
N SER A 716 -3.00 23.36 3.04
CA SER A 716 -3.77 22.96 1.84
C SER A 716 -5.24 22.78 2.15
N LYS A 717 -5.60 22.17 3.30
CA LYS A 717 -7.00 22.05 3.71
C LYS A 717 -7.56 23.37 4.25
N TYR A 718 -6.74 24.14 4.98
CA TYR A 718 -7.11 25.48 5.46
C TYR A 718 -7.52 26.41 4.34
N SER A 719 -6.76 26.46 3.25
CA SER A 719 -7.05 27.32 2.08
C SER A 719 -8.44 27.07 1.47
N LEU A 720 -8.96 25.85 1.57
CA LEU A 720 -10.28 25.47 1.05
C LEU A 720 -11.44 25.89 1.96
N ILE A 721 -11.17 26.13 3.24
CA ILE A 721 -12.21 26.36 4.25
C ILE A 721 -11.99 27.67 5.03
N ARG A 722 -10.93 28.42 4.78
CA ARG A 722 -10.57 29.63 5.54
C ARG A 722 -11.70 30.64 5.65
N GLU A 723 -12.47 30.82 4.58
CA GLU A 723 -13.60 31.75 4.52
C GLU A 723 -14.72 31.37 5.49
N PHE A 724 -14.79 30.10 5.87
CA PHE A 724 -15.78 29.53 6.77
C PHE A 724 -15.29 29.33 8.21
N LEU A 725 -14.02 29.63 8.51
CA LEU A 725 -13.40 29.40 9.82
C LEU A 725 -13.44 30.60 10.77
N GLU A 726 -14.19 31.63 10.42
CA GLU A 726 -14.32 32.83 11.27
C GLU A 726 -15.36 32.59 12.39
N PRO A 727 -14.96 32.63 13.68
CA PRO A 727 -15.87 32.58 14.80
C PRO A 727 -16.62 33.93 14.94
N PRO A 728 -17.77 33.99 15.67
CA PRO A 728 -18.45 32.86 16.30
C PRO A 728 -19.25 32.03 15.30
N PHE A 729 -19.41 30.74 15.61
CA PHE A 729 -20.24 29.79 14.84
C PHE A 729 -21.59 29.66 15.52
N LEU A 730 -22.64 30.08 14.84
CA LEU A 730 -24.02 30.01 15.32
C LEU A 730 -24.71 28.84 14.63
N VAL A 731 -25.05 27.79 15.37
CA VAL A 731 -25.76 26.63 14.83
C VAL A 731 -27.25 26.79 15.06
N GLU A 732 -27.98 26.88 13.96
CA GLU A 732 -29.46 26.99 13.93
C GLU A 732 -30.05 25.69 13.38
N TYR A 733 -31.27 25.39 13.79
CA TYR A 733 -32.02 24.28 13.22
C TYR A 733 -32.92 24.78 12.08
N ALA A 734 -32.88 24.09 10.92
CA ALA A 734 -33.79 24.41 9.79
C ALA A 734 -35.24 24.28 10.26
N LYS A 735 -36.04 25.29 10.00
CA LYS A 735 -37.47 25.24 10.30
C LYS A 735 -38.11 24.12 9.47
N LYS A 736 -38.61 23.07 10.14
CA LYS A 736 -39.48 22.11 9.49
C LYS A 736 -40.68 22.85 8.89
N SER A 737 -41.14 22.39 7.74
CA SER A 737 -42.32 22.97 7.08
C SER A 737 -43.49 22.98 8.06
N GLY A 738 -44.31 24.05 8.00
CA GLY A 738 -45.40 24.28 8.97
C GLY A 738 -46.38 23.09 9.19
N ALA A 739 -46.43 22.12 8.27
CA ALA A 739 -47.19 20.90 8.40
C ALA A 739 -46.63 19.92 9.49
N ASP A 740 -45.29 19.86 9.68
CA ASP A 740 -44.70 19.00 10.70
C ASP A 740 -44.80 19.60 12.11
N VAL A 741 -44.89 20.94 12.21
CA VAL A 741 -45.11 21.64 13.49
C VAL A 741 -46.55 21.46 13.95
N VAL A 742 -47.51 21.55 13.02
CA VAL A 742 -48.94 21.35 13.28
C VAL A 742 -49.23 19.89 13.66
N ALA A 743 -48.54 18.92 13.03
CA ALA A 743 -48.68 17.50 13.40
C ALA A 743 -48.09 17.18 14.77
N ALA A 744 -46.97 17.84 15.17
CA ALA A 744 -46.40 17.71 16.50
C ALA A 744 -47.20 18.42 17.59
N GLU A 745 -47.81 19.55 17.29
CA GLU A 745 -48.74 20.26 18.19
C GLU A 745 -50.08 19.54 18.31
N ALA A 746 -50.62 18.98 17.23
CA ALA A 746 -51.84 18.14 17.29
C ALA A 746 -51.62 16.84 18.07
N ALA A 747 -50.43 16.19 17.94
CA ALA A 747 -50.08 15.02 18.73
C ALA A 747 -49.85 15.34 20.22
N ALA A 748 -49.47 16.58 20.54
CA ALA A 748 -49.34 17.03 21.92
C ALA A 748 -50.73 17.43 22.52
N ASP A 749 -51.63 17.98 21.72
CA ASP A 749 -53.01 18.30 22.14
C ASP A 749 -53.86 17.02 22.29
N GLU A 750 -53.74 16.01 21.41
CA GLU A 750 -54.35 14.69 21.56
C GLU A 750 -53.89 13.96 22.82
N ALA A 751 -52.63 14.18 23.26
CA ALA A 751 -52.11 13.63 24.50
C ALA A 751 -52.64 14.38 25.77
N GLU A 752 -53.09 15.64 25.64
CA GLU A 752 -53.71 16.41 26.69
C GLU A 752 -55.25 16.09 26.85
N GLU A 753 -55.95 15.62 25.81
CA GLU A 753 -57.37 15.25 25.89
C GLU A 753 -57.58 13.86 26.52
N HIS A 754 -56.55 13.03 26.68
CA HIS A 754 -56.62 11.74 27.38
C HIS A 754 -56.15 11.83 28.85
N GLU A 755 -56.26 12.95 29.51
CA GLU A 755 -55.97 13.16 30.92
C GLU A 755 -57.01 12.55 31.86
N GLY A 756 -56.74 11.35 32.27
CA GLY A 756 -57.18 10.74 33.50
C GLY A 756 -56.11 9.72 33.95
N GLU A 757 -55.26 10.13 34.90
CA GLU A 757 -54.28 9.29 35.59
C GLU A 757 -52.83 9.31 35.05
N ARG A 758 -52.01 10.19 35.64
CA ARG A 758 -50.67 10.01 36.18
C ARG A 758 -49.85 11.31 36.16
N GLU A 759 -49.40 11.76 37.32
CA GLU A 759 -48.44 12.90 37.48
C GLU A 759 -47.11 12.69 36.75
N GLU A 760 -46.70 11.45 36.47
CA GLU A 760 -45.50 11.13 35.72
C GLU A 760 -45.58 11.55 34.23
N ALA A 761 -46.76 11.51 33.61
CA ALA A 761 -46.95 11.93 32.23
C ALA A 761 -46.84 13.46 32.04
N LYS A 762 -47.17 14.24 33.10
CA LYS A 762 -46.99 15.72 33.07
C LYS A 762 -45.54 16.17 33.17
N ASP A 763 -44.71 15.46 33.91
CA ASP A 763 -43.28 15.73 34.02
C ASP A 763 -42.54 15.36 32.73
N ASP A 764 -42.92 14.25 32.08
CA ASP A 764 -42.36 13.85 30.79
C ASP A 764 -42.75 14.81 29.67
N ALA A 765 -44.01 15.29 29.60
CA ALA A 765 -44.47 16.30 28.63
C ALA A 765 -43.79 17.66 28.86
N ARG A 766 -43.63 18.06 30.12
CA ARG A 766 -42.93 19.31 30.49
C ARG A 766 -41.42 19.25 30.18
N THR A 767 -40.81 18.09 30.39
CA THR A 767 -39.42 17.81 30.02
C THR A 767 -39.22 17.78 28.51
N ALA A 768 -40.16 17.16 27.75
CA ALA A 768 -40.18 17.17 26.30
C ALA A 768 -40.36 18.59 25.69
N ARG A 769 -41.27 19.42 26.27
CA ARG A 769 -41.45 20.83 25.87
C ARG A 769 -40.19 21.67 26.21
N ARG A 770 -39.52 21.44 27.32
CA ARG A 770 -38.31 22.12 27.73
C ARG A 770 -37.13 21.74 26.83
N VAL A 771 -37.04 20.46 26.46
CA VAL A 771 -36.06 19.92 25.50
C VAL A 771 -36.36 20.46 24.10
N ALA A 772 -37.64 20.49 23.67
CA ALA A 772 -38.01 21.02 22.37
C ALA A 772 -37.79 22.56 22.26
N ARG A 773 -37.92 23.30 23.38
CA ARG A 773 -37.61 24.74 23.43
C ARG A 773 -36.11 25.01 23.46
N ALA A 774 -35.32 24.22 24.18
CA ALA A 774 -33.87 24.26 24.21
C ALA A 774 -33.23 23.89 22.85
N LEU A 775 -33.93 23.09 22.03
CA LEU A 775 -33.52 22.75 20.66
C LEU A 775 -33.82 23.85 19.62
N ARG A 776 -34.55 24.92 19.99
CA ARG A 776 -34.91 26.05 19.10
C ARG A 776 -33.99 27.25 19.27
N GLU A 777 -33.22 27.36 20.32
CA GLU A 777 -32.26 28.45 20.53
C GLU A 777 -30.95 28.14 19.76
N PRO A 778 -30.46 29.14 19.01
CA PRO A 778 -29.16 28.99 18.33
C PRO A 778 -28.06 28.68 19.33
N VAL A 779 -27.18 27.75 18.99
CA VAL A 779 -26.04 27.36 19.84
C VAL A 779 -24.77 27.97 19.27
N GLU A 780 -24.12 28.81 20.08
CA GLU A 780 -22.87 29.43 19.72
C GLU A 780 -21.66 28.54 20.06
N LYS A 781 -20.69 28.46 19.14
CA LYS A 781 -19.40 27.79 19.28
C LYS A 781 -18.27 28.75 18.93
N GLN A 782 -17.20 28.68 19.69
CA GLN A 782 -16.10 29.62 19.58
C GLN A 782 -14.94 29.09 18.73
N THR A 783 -14.85 27.75 18.57
CA THR A 783 -13.80 27.14 17.77
C THR A 783 -14.35 26.18 16.72
N ALA A 784 -13.60 25.98 15.65
CA ALA A 784 -13.97 25.05 14.60
C ALA A 784 -14.03 23.59 15.10
N ARG A 785 -13.21 23.24 16.08
CA ARG A 785 -13.24 21.92 16.76
C ARG A 785 -14.53 21.74 17.53
N GLU A 786 -14.90 22.72 18.36
CA GLU A 786 -16.16 22.66 19.09
C GLU A 786 -17.39 22.58 18.16
N LEU A 787 -17.34 23.28 17.03
CA LEU A 787 -18.36 23.17 15.99
C LEU A 787 -18.45 21.75 15.44
N PHE A 788 -17.29 21.18 15.05
CA PHE A 788 -17.24 19.85 14.49
C PHE A 788 -17.75 18.78 15.46
N GLU A 789 -17.25 18.79 16.69
CA GLU A 789 -17.69 17.86 17.75
C GLU A 789 -19.19 17.99 18.02
N TYR A 790 -19.69 19.20 18.12
CA TYR A 790 -21.12 19.46 18.32
C TYR A 790 -21.96 18.89 17.18
N ILE A 791 -21.60 19.12 15.92
CA ILE A 791 -22.34 18.60 14.76
C ILE A 791 -22.31 17.07 14.74
N VAL A 792 -21.17 16.44 14.99
CA VAL A 792 -21.07 14.97 15.07
C VAL A 792 -21.94 14.43 16.20
N GLU A 793 -21.95 15.10 17.36
CA GLU A 793 -22.78 14.70 18.52
C GLU A 793 -24.28 14.85 18.21
N GLN A 794 -24.67 15.92 17.56
CA GLN A 794 -26.07 16.08 17.14
C GLN A 794 -26.48 15.01 16.11
N GLY A 795 -25.56 14.59 15.23
CA GLY A 795 -25.80 13.47 14.31
C GLY A 795 -26.02 12.13 15.00
N LYS A 796 -25.45 11.94 16.21
CA LYS A 796 -25.70 10.77 17.08
C LYS A 796 -27.02 10.84 17.82
N LYS A 797 -27.57 12.03 18.00
CA LYS A 797 -28.78 12.24 18.80
C LYS A 797 -29.94 11.44 18.24
N ASP A 798 -30.75 10.86 19.12
CA ASP A 798 -31.88 9.98 18.81
C ASP A 798 -31.50 8.61 18.21
N TYR A 799 -30.23 8.31 18.08
CA TYR A 799 -29.74 7.01 17.63
C TYR A 799 -29.05 6.25 18.75
N SER A 800 -29.41 5.00 18.90
CA SER A 800 -28.62 4.05 19.70
C SER A 800 -27.42 3.64 18.84
N VAL A 801 -26.22 3.92 19.33
CA VAL A 801 -24.95 3.55 18.67
C VAL A 801 -24.35 2.39 19.45
N GLN A 802 -24.21 1.25 18.81
CA GLN A 802 -23.53 0.08 19.33
C GLN A 802 -22.21 -0.10 18.59
N ARG A 803 -21.09 -0.20 19.31
CA ARG A 803 -19.78 -0.55 18.77
C ARG A 803 -19.54 -2.02 19.01
N TYR A 804 -19.18 -2.78 17.96
CA TYR A 804 -18.80 -4.18 18.08
C TYR A 804 -17.28 -4.30 18.29
N LYS A 805 -16.87 -5.03 19.31
CA LYS A 805 -15.45 -5.36 19.56
C LYS A 805 -15.10 -6.75 19.01
N GLY A 806 -16.05 -7.69 19.05
CA GLY A 806 -15.85 -9.05 18.57
C GLY A 806 -17.06 -9.62 17.83
N LEU A 807 -16.82 -10.63 17.00
CA LEU A 807 -17.83 -11.36 16.22
C LEU A 807 -18.83 -12.10 17.12
N GLY A 808 -18.39 -12.50 18.32
CA GLY A 808 -19.24 -13.16 19.30
C GLY A 808 -20.35 -12.26 19.88
N GLU A 809 -20.26 -10.94 19.70
CA GLU A 809 -21.30 -9.98 20.10
C GLU A 809 -22.46 -9.89 19.09
N MET A 810 -22.26 -10.44 17.88
CA MET A 810 -23.25 -10.44 16.84
C MET A 810 -24.15 -11.69 16.92
N THR A 811 -25.43 -11.50 16.62
CA THR A 811 -26.33 -12.63 16.40
C THR A 811 -26.04 -13.29 15.06
N SER A 812 -26.47 -14.53 14.86
CA SER A 812 -26.27 -15.26 13.59
C SER A 812 -26.85 -14.52 12.37
N THR A 813 -28.02 -13.87 12.56
CA THR A 813 -28.65 -13.06 11.51
C THR A 813 -27.83 -11.81 11.18
N GLN A 814 -27.34 -11.10 12.20
CA GLN A 814 -26.49 -9.91 11.99
C GLN A 814 -25.20 -10.28 11.28
N LEU A 815 -24.55 -11.37 11.71
CA LEU A 815 -23.31 -11.83 11.08
C LEU A 815 -23.55 -12.24 9.62
N TRP A 816 -24.68 -12.88 9.32
CA TRP A 816 -25.08 -13.18 7.94
C TRP A 816 -25.23 -11.91 7.12
N GLU A 817 -26.11 -11.01 7.52
CA GLU A 817 -26.48 -9.80 6.77
C GLU A 817 -25.31 -8.83 6.52
N THR A 818 -24.30 -8.83 7.38
CA THR A 818 -23.21 -7.86 7.31
C THR A 818 -21.89 -8.43 6.77
N THR A 819 -21.63 -9.73 7.02
CA THR A 819 -20.28 -10.28 6.85
C THR A 819 -20.26 -11.54 5.99
N MET A 820 -21.37 -12.29 5.91
CA MET A 820 -21.39 -13.58 5.23
C MET A 820 -22.23 -13.58 3.96
N ASP A 821 -23.26 -12.76 3.84
CA ASP A 821 -24.10 -12.64 2.65
C ASP A 821 -23.29 -12.14 1.44
N PRO A 822 -23.13 -12.93 0.37
CA PRO A 822 -22.36 -12.56 -0.82
C PRO A 822 -22.79 -11.25 -1.47
N GLU A 823 -24.08 -10.87 -1.35
CA GLU A 823 -24.61 -9.65 -1.96
C GLU A 823 -24.33 -8.39 -1.16
N ARG A 824 -24.05 -8.51 0.15
CA ARG A 824 -23.93 -7.36 1.08
C ARG A 824 -22.56 -7.21 1.72
N ARG A 825 -21.85 -8.32 1.89
CA ARG A 825 -20.55 -8.35 2.57
C ARG A 825 -19.46 -7.61 1.79
N THR A 826 -18.48 -7.11 2.50
CA THR A 826 -17.23 -6.61 1.94
C THR A 826 -16.11 -7.57 2.32
N LEU A 827 -15.34 -8.02 1.33
CA LEU A 827 -14.15 -8.84 1.49
C LEU A 827 -12.93 -8.06 0.99
N LEU A 828 -11.85 -8.08 1.75
CA LEU A 828 -10.55 -7.59 1.32
C LEU A 828 -9.79 -8.77 0.70
N SER A 829 -9.45 -8.69 -0.59
CA SER A 829 -8.57 -9.67 -1.23
C SER A 829 -7.14 -9.49 -0.74
N VAL A 830 -6.52 -10.60 -0.32
CA VAL A 830 -5.11 -10.60 0.07
C VAL A 830 -4.27 -10.78 -1.18
N LYS A 831 -3.43 -9.79 -1.50
CA LYS A 831 -2.54 -9.81 -2.66
C LYS A 831 -1.09 -9.85 -2.21
N LEU A 832 -0.27 -10.49 -3.01
CA LEU A 832 1.17 -10.54 -2.83
C LEU A 832 1.81 -9.65 -3.90
N GLU A 833 1.91 -8.36 -3.61
CA GLU A 833 2.43 -7.36 -4.54
C GLU A 833 3.95 -7.38 -4.58
N ASP A 834 4.56 -7.54 -3.42
CA ASP A 834 6.00 -7.61 -3.27
C ASP A 834 6.43 -8.73 -2.30
N ILE A 835 7.21 -9.66 -2.84
CA ILE A 835 7.69 -10.82 -2.08
C ILE A 835 8.80 -10.41 -1.10
N ALA A 836 9.69 -9.47 -1.49
CA ALA A 836 10.84 -9.11 -0.66
C ALA A 836 10.43 -8.29 0.57
N GLU A 837 9.51 -7.33 0.40
CA GLU A 837 8.96 -6.59 1.53
C GLU A 837 8.14 -7.49 2.43
N THR A 838 7.29 -8.32 1.85
CA THR A 838 6.49 -9.29 2.60
C THR A 838 7.41 -10.20 3.41
N GLU A 839 8.51 -10.69 2.83
CA GLU A 839 9.54 -11.45 3.52
C GLU A 839 10.13 -10.67 4.70
N THR A 840 10.51 -9.40 4.47
CA THR A 840 11.10 -8.54 5.49
C THR A 840 10.10 -8.26 6.63
N ILE A 841 8.85 -7.96 6.31
CA ILE A 841 7.79 -7.68 7.29
C ILE A 841 7.50 -8.92 8.13
N PHE A 842 7.28 -10.09 7.51
CA PHE A 842 7.01 -11.32 8.27
C PHE A 842 8.22 -11.74 9.12
N THR A 843 9.43 -11.64 8.62
CA THR A 843 10.64 -11.92 9.41
C THR A 843 10.77 -10.95 10.58
N THR A 844 10.51 -9.65 10.39
CA THR A 844 10.58 -8.65 11.47
C THR A 844 9.49 -8.87 12.52
N LEU A 845 8.24 -9.05 12.09
CA LEU A 845 7.11 -9.16 13.02
C LEU A 845 7.04 -10.54 13.69
N MET A 846 7.31 -11.62 12.95
CA MET A 846 7.07 -12.99 13.37
C MET A 846 8.34 -13.78 13.64
N GLY A 847 9.51 -13.28 13.20
CA GLY A 847 10.82 -13.92 13.36
C GLY A 847 11.36 -13.86 14.80
N GLU A 848 12.59 -14.34 15.01
CA GLU A 848 13.21 -14.44 16.34
C GLU A 848 13.84 -13.13 16.83
N ASP A 849 14.20 -12.21 15.92
CA ASP A 849 14.85 -10.95 16.26
C ASP A 849 13.89 -9.98 16.98
N VAL A 850 14.08 -9.88 18.29
CA VAL A 850 13.29 -9.01 19.16
C VAL A 850 13.66 -7.54 18.96
N GLU A 851 14.94 -7.25 18.66
CA GLU A 851 15.44 -5.88 18.55
C GLU A 851 14.93 -5.22 17.25
N ALA A 852 14.93 -5.95 16.13
CA ALA A 852 14.35 -5.50 14.88
C ALA A 852 12.85 -5.20 15.04
N ARG A 853 12.12 -6.07 15.76
CA ARG A 853 10.69 -5.86 16.05
C ARG A 853 10.45 -4.67 16.95
N ARG A 854 11.24 -4.48 18.02
CA ARG A 854 11.16 -3.31 18.90
C ARG A 854 11.36 -2.02 18.11
N LYS A 855 12.37 -1.98 17.26
CA LYS A 855 12.65 -0.83 16.40
C LYS A 855 11.49 -0.54 15.45
N PHE A 856 10.94 -1.56 14.81
CA PHE A 856 9.75 -1.42 13.95
C PHE A 856 8.57 -0.79 14.70
N ILE A 857 8.28 -1.27 15.91
CA ILE A 857 7.21 -0.73 16.77
C ILE A 857 7.49 0.73 17.12
N GLN A 858 8.74 1.08 17.48
CA GLN A 858 9.13 2.45 17.81
C GLN A 858 9.03 3.38 16.60
N ASP A 859 9.50 2.93 15.45
CA ASP A 859 9.48 3.71 14.21
C ASP A 859 8.03 3.98 13.71
N ASN A 860 7.08 3.09 14.01
CA ASN A 860 5.67 3.20 13.60
C ASN A 860 4.71 3.57 14.76
N ALA A 861 5.22 3.94 15.94
CA ALA A 861 4.39 4.19 17.12
C ALA A 861 3.38 5.35 16.94
N LEU A 862 3.71 6.35 16.12
CA LEU A 862 2.84 7.50 15.84
C LEU A 862 1.68 7.18 14.87
N ASP A 863 1.78 6.08 14.11
CA ASP A 863 0.75 5.66 13.15
C ASP A 863 -0.29 4.72 13.77
N VAL A 864 -0.06 4.27 14.99
CA VAL A 864 -1.00 3.41 15.73
C VAL A 864 -2.27 4.18 16.06
N LYS A 865 -3.41 3.65 15.59
CA LYS A 865 -4.74 4.26 15.80
C LYS A 865 -5.52 3.65 16.96
N ASN A 866 -5.25 2.38 17.28
CA ASN A 866 -5.96 1.61 18.30
C ASN A 866 -4.93 0.97 19.23
N LEU A 867 -4.56 1.68 20.29
CA LEU A 867 -3.90 1.06 21.43
C LEU A 867 -5.02 0.62 22.41
N ASP A 868 -5.07 -0.67 22.65
CA ASP A 868 -5.88 -1.23 23.72
C ASP A 868 -5.04 -1.11 25.01
N ILE A 869 -5.19 0.05 25.70
CA ILE A 869 -4.51 0.34 26.97
C ILE A 869 -5.52 0.14 28.10
#